data_60c2a575e06a7ad3f184fa9398f43cfc
#
_entry.id   60c2a575e06a7ad3f184fa9398f43cfc
#
_cell.length_a   1.000
_cell.length_b   1.000
_cell.length_c   1.000
_cell.angle_alpha   90.00
_cell.angle_beta   90.00
_cell.angle_gamma   90.00
#
_symmetry.space_group_name_H-M   'P 1'
#
loop_
_entity.id
_entity.type
_entity.pdbx_description
1 polymer ?
#
loop_
_entity_poly.entity_id
_entity_poly.type
_entity_poly.pdbx_seq_one_letter_code
_entity_poly.pdbx_strand_id
1 'polypeptide(L)'
;MRYISDSNPPSFLCRSLALILMSNLPAFATHVYANSLPPPPKDVSEVNGLFKLYLDLVVNQYATQQVVPVIVKGDYYYIQHSKLDELEIKIPLQNIDSQPEKILTDLEIFTLGFSGKASEWIALNQIPEIKYNYNSAKQYFSVDIPASWMPVQMRGQDSWFKAQAAESGTGLLNNYDFYSYRPEKGGNSTSLFTEQRFFSPYGVLKNTGIYQKTDLKSVVNDSKLNNDGYRRYDTTWQYDDPTTVLSYLAGDVTTGNKNAWGSSVRLGGLQIQRNFGTRPDLVTYPLPQFKGEAALPSTVDLLINGQKTSSSEIQSGPFILNNMPFINGKGEAVIVTTDSVGRQVSTSVPFYVSNTLLKPGLWDYSLSMGQVREDYGIKNFKYGKFAGSADARYGINDWLTTEGRVEFSNALRLAGVGSVMKLKHFGVLSSSVSQSWADRELNRFENKNLNGNQYTLGYSYNQKRFGFGLNHSQRDKEYSDLSKLQYSNLISANSTKNWVANTYFATENSGSFGVAYIRSKTNDIENKLMNLSWAPILPPHMRGATVSLSANRDFVEKDWSVAFQLSVPLAKRNTSTNLGYSRQSKGDYGYVNFNQNIPTGGGFGFDVSRRYNENSDDFNQARVSYRNRYVNTDVGMSGDKNYNYWLGLSGSVILMSGDIFASNRLGQSFALIDTNKTADVPVHYENNLIGQSNSKGYIFVPSVTPYYAAKYSINPINLASNFNATQVEKRIAAKLGSGVVVKFPIKQSYAANVYLVQENGQPIAVGAVVHRADHESSYVGMDGIAYLENLKAENSISIQLSDKKLCKADFLLDLKQAQQQIAVVKPVVCREVVQP
;
A
#
# COMPACT_ATOMS: atom_id res chain seq x y z
N MET A 1 28.57 29.47 -32.65
CA MET A 1 29.36 30.30 -31.74
C MET A 1 29.34 29.61 -30.39
N ARG A 2 30.41 28.91 -30.05
CA ARG A 2 31.48 29.23 -29.07
C ARG A 2 30.90 29.56 -27.69
N TYR A 3 31.22 28.91 -26.53
CA TYR A 3 32.40 28.20 -25.98
C TYR A 3 31.88 27.31 -24.85
N ILE A 4 32.20 26.06 -24.70
CA ILE A 4 33.31 25.38 -24.00
C ILE A 4 33.64 25.99 -22.62
N SER A 5 33.46 25.22 -21.57
CA SER A 5 34.56 24.80 -20.71
C SER A 5 34.15 23.77 -19.65
N ASP A 6 34.94 22.73 -19.66
CA ASP A 6 35.13 21.69 -18.67
C ASP A 6 35.44 22.22 -17.28
N SER A 7 35.11 21.45 -16.25
CA SER A 7 36.10 21.07 -15.22
C SER A 7 35.58 20.00 -14.30
N ASN A 8 36.33 18.93 -14.23
CA ASN A 8 36.26 17.80 -13.28
C ASN A 8 36.59 18.21 -11.82
N PRO A 9 36.24 17.38 -10.83
CA PRO A 9 36.41 17.66 -9.41
C PRO A 9 37.82 17.32 -8.92
N PRO A 10 38.31 17.95 -7.87
CA PRO A 10 39.47 17.45 -7.13
C PRO A 10 39.04 16.53 -5.99
N SER A 11 39.60 15.33 -6.03
CA SER A 11 39.82 14.48 -4.87
C SER A 11 40.95 15.06 -4.02
N PHE A 12 40.95 14.66 -2.75
CA PHE A 12 42.00 14.70 -1.71
C PHE A 12 41.80 15.69 -0.55
N LEU A 13 42.07 15.06 0.63
CA LEU A 13 42.38 15.64 1.93
C LEU A 13 41.24 15.87 2.90
N CYS A 14 40.97 14.80 3.68
CA CYS A 14 40.78 14.92 5.12
C CYS A 14 41.15 13.59 5.81
N ARG A 15 42.45 13.32 5.86
CA ARG A 15 43.06 12.49 6.91
C ARG A 15 43.89 13.42 7.77
N SER A 16 43.77 13.23 9.08
CA SER A 16 44.54 13.90 10.13
C SER A 16 43.78 15.02 10.84
N LEU A 17 43.01 14.66 11.88
CA LEU A 17 42.89 15.38 13.17
C LEU A 17 41.97 14.56 14.11
N ALA A 18 42.50 13.49 14.68
CA ALA A 18 41.89 12.82 15.84
C ALA A 18 42.98 12.10 16.61
N LEU A 19 43.92 12.86 17.11
CA LEU A 19 44.87 12.42 18.12
C LEU A 19 45.42 13.72 18.77
N ILE A 20 44.98 14.03 19.93
CA ILE A 20 45.47 14.93 21.01
C ILE A 20 44.20 15.55 21.64
N LEU A 21 43.71 14.87 22.70
CA LEU A 21 43.02 15.44 23.84
C LEU A 21 42.52 14.29 24.74
N MET A 22 43.43 13.56 25.31
CA MET A 22 43.20 12.78 26.52
C MET A 22 44.43 12.90 27.43
N SER A 23 44.48 13.98 28.16
CA SER A 23 45.31 14.04 29.40
C SER A 23 44.72 15.12 30.29
N ASN A 24 44.48 14.73 31.54
CA ASN A 24 44.09 15.52 32.71
C ASN A 24 42.57 15.57 33.03
N LEU A 25 42.15 14.56 33.77
CA LEU A 25 41.13 14.69 34.81
C LEU A 25 41.62 13.94 36.06
N PRO A 26 41.61 14.55 37.24
CA PRO A 26 42.06 13.91 38.46
C PRO A 26 41.04 12.91 38.97
N ALA A 27 41.56 11.74 39.35
CA ALA A 27 40.81 10.68 39.99
C ALA A 27 40.36 11.10 41.38
N PHE A 28 39.05 11.18 41.61
CA PHE A 28 38.48 11.07 42.96
C PHE A 28 38.27 9.58 43.26
N ALA A 29 39.17 9.00 44.04
CA ALA A 29 39.04 7.66 44.58
C ALA A 29 38.06 7.67 45.76
N THR A 30 36.85 7.19 45.53
CA THR A 30 35.99 6.71 46.61
C THR A 30 36.36 5.25 46.87
N HIS A 31 36.94 4.96 48.00
CA HIS A 31 37.17 3.61 48.48
C HIS A 31 35.83 2.93 48.80
N VAL A 32 35.32 2.16 47.84
CA VAL A 32 34.37 1.10 48.12
C VAL A 32 35.22 -0.14 48.39
N TYR A 33 35.15 -0.69 49.61
CA TYR A 33 35.67 -1.99 49.91
C TYR A 33 34.92 -3.03 49.08
N ALA A 34 35.41 -3.32 47.88
CA ALA A 34 35.03 -4.50 47.15
C ALA A 34 35.77 -5.67 47.78
N ASN A 35 35.08 -6.59 48.42
CA ASN A 35 35.62 -7.91 48.72
C ASN A 35 36.20 -8.45 47.41
N SER A 36 37.52 -8.57 47.34
CA SER A 36 38.21 -9.12 46.21
C SER A 36 37.76 -10.55 46.04
N LEU A 37 36.96 -10.82 45.02
CA LEU A 37 36.76 -12.17 44.51
C LEU A 37 38.16 -12.77 44.24
N PRO A 38 38.40 -14.01 44.60
CA PRO A 38 39.67 -14.67 44.30
C PRO A 38 39.87 -14.61 42.76
N PRO A 39 41.11 -14.39 42.29
CA PRO A 39 41.41 -14.37 40.89
C PRO A 39 40.92 -15.67 40.26
N PRO A 40 40.29 -15.62 39.06
CA PRO A 40 39.81 -16.83 38.39
C PRO A 40 41.03 -17.75 38.12
N PRO A 41 40.88 -19.07 38.26
CA PRO A 41 41.95 -20.02 37.98
C PRO A 41 42.46 -19.82 36.55
N LYS A 42 43.75 -19.76 36.35
CA LYS A 42 44.41 -19.53 35.05
C LYS A 42 44.24 -20.69 34.06
N ASP A 43 44.01 -21.86 34.58
CA ASP A 43 43.65 -23.06 33.82
C ASP A 43 42.81 -23.99 34.69
N VAL A 44 41.78 -24.62 34.12
CA VAL A 44 40.87 -25.50 34.82
C VAL A 44 41.48 -26.89 35.08
N SER A 45 42.52 -27.23 34.37
CA SER A 45 43.23 -28.50 34.48
C SER A 45 44.02 -28.65 35.81
N GLU A 46 44.27 -27.57 36.54
CA GLU A 46 45.02 -27.61 37.80
C GLU A 46 44.17 -27.92 39.05
N VAL A 47 42.85 -27.98 38.93
CA VAL A 47 41.94 -28.17 40.08
C VAL A 47 41.06 -29.40 39.85
N ASN A 48 41.44 -30.53 40.44
CA ASN A 48 40.63 -31.76 40.48
C ASN A 48 39.37 -31.55 41.38
N GLY A 49 38.56 -30.53 41.09
CA GLY A 49 37.42 -30.15 41.91
C GLY A 49 36.13 -29.94 41.11
N LEU A 50 35.01 -29.99 41.86
CA LEU A 50 33.69 -29.65 41.36
C LEU A 50 33.43 -28.17 41.65
N PHE A 51 33.17 -27.33 40.61
CA PHE A 51 32.89 -25.93 40.83
C PHE A 51 31.89 -25.40 39.82
N LYS A 52 31.29 -24.29 40.17
CA LYS A 52 30.23 -23.59 39.40
C LYS A 52 30.79 -22.25 38.88
N LEU A 53 30.55 -22.01 37.61
CA LEU A 53 30.85 -20.74 36.94
C LEU A 53 29.58 -20.14 36.38
N TYR A 54 29.48 -18.81 36.33
CA TYR A 54 28.46 -18.08 35.62
C TYR A 54 29.16 -17.35 34.46
N LEU A 55 28.88 -17.77 33.24
CA LEU A 55 29.65 -17.34 32.07
C LEU A 55 28.74 -16.78 31.01
N ASP A 56 29.17 -15.75 30.30
CA ASP A 56 28.52 -15.30 29.10
C ASP A 56 28.60 -16.40 28.05
N LEU A 57 27.45 -16.83 27.52
CA LEU A 57 27.38 -17.88 26.50
C LEU A 57 27.60 -17.29 25.12
N VAL A 58 28.55 -17.81 24.37
CA VAL A 58 28.81 -17.49 22.97
C VAL A 58 28.57 -18.76 22.13
N VAL A 59 27.62 -18.72 21.20
CA VAL A 59 27.32 -19.86 20.33
C VAL A 59 27.68 -19.52 18.89
N ASN A 60 28.53 -20.34 18.27
CA ASN A 60 29.01 -20.15 16.90
C ASN A 60 29.48 -18.70 16.63
N GLN A 61 30.30 -18.17 17.53
CA GLN A 61 30.86 -16.81 17.52
C GLN A 61 29.84 -15.68 17.78
N TYR A 62 28.61 -16.02 18.10
CA TYR A 62 27.57 -15.06 18.45
C TYR A 62 27.39 -14.98 19.98
N ALA A 63 27.56 -13.79 20.55
CA ALA A 63 27.28 -13.54 21.96
C ALA A 63 25.75 -13.56 22.20
N THR A 64 25.26 -14.56 22.94
CA THR A 64 23.81 -14.73 23.19
C THR A 64 23.23 -13.68 24.13
N GLN A 65 24.10 -12.90 24.79
CA GLN A 65 23.74 -11.97 25.87
C GLN A 65 23.09 -12.68 27.09
N GLN A 66 23.31 -13.97 27.22
CA GLN A 66 22.80 -14.76 28.33
C GLN A 66 23.97 -15.23 29.17
N VAL A 67 23.88 -14.99 30.48
CA VAL A 67 24.78 -15.57 31.46
C VAL A 67 24.24 -16.93 31.89
N VAL A 68 24.99 -17.98 31.63
CA VAL A 68 24.55 -19.35 31.92
C VAL A 68 25.40 -19.95 33.03
N PRO A 69 24.81 -20.77 33.92
CA PRO A 69 25.56 -21.56 34.87
C PRO A 69 26.25 -22.74 34.14
N VAL A 70 27.52 -22.87 34.34
CA VAL A 70 28.35 -23.98 33.85
C VAL A 70 28.92 -24.71 35.03
N ILE A 71 28.70 -26.02 35.13
CA ILE A 71 29.34 -26.89 36.13
C ILE A 71 30.58 -27.49 35.50
N VAL A 72 31.69 -27.43 36.22
CA VAL A 72 32.98 -28.04 35.81
C VAL A 72 33.29 -29.14 36.79
N LYS A 73 33.53 -30.36 36.23
CA LYS A 73 33.94 -31.53 36.99
C LYS A 73 35.10 -32.21 36.27
N GLY A 74 36.31 -31.98 36.76
CA GLY A 74 37.53 -32.34 36.04
C GLY A 74 37.58 -31.68 34.66
N ASP A 75 37.70 -32.44 33.59
CA ASP A 75 37.74 -31.95 32.21
C ASP A 75 36.34 -31.78 31.59
N TYR A 76 35.25 -32.02 32.35
CA TYR A 76 33.89 -31.98 31.85
C TYR A 76 33.19 -30.66 32.16
N TYR A 77 32.57 -30.10 31.13
CA TYR A 77 31.75 -28.88 31.21
C TYR A 77 30.28 -29.25 31.00
N TYR A 78 29.46 -28.94 32.01
CA TYR A 78 28.04 -29.22 31.96
C TYR A 78 27.24 -27.93 31.82
N ILE A 79 26.33 -27.92 30.86
CA ILE A 79 25.34 -26.85 30.70
C ILE A 79 23.96 -27.42 30.92
N GLN A 80 23.05 -26.63 31.49
CA GLN A 80 21.67 -27.01 31.72
C GLN A 80 20.90 -27.07 30.40
N HIS A 81 20.20 -28.19 30.15
CA HIS A 81 19.46 -28.41 28.92
C HIS A 81 18.44 -27.29 28.66
N SER A 82 17.73 -26.84 29.72
CA SER A 82 16.75 -25.75 29.63
C SER A 82 17.35 -24.44 29.08
N LYS A 83 18.64 -24.19 29.27
CA LYS A 83 19.31 -22.99 28.76
C LYS A 83 19.55 -23.07 27.25
N LEU A 84 19.74 -24.26 26.74
CA LEU A 84 19.83 -24.51 25.30
C LEU A 84 18.44 -24.49 24.62
N ASP A 85 17.43 -25.00 25.33
CA ASP A 85 16.03 -24.93 24.88
C ASP A 85 15.51 -23.51 24.83
N GLU A 86 15.87 -22.64 25.80
CA GLU A 86 15.56 -21.19 25.76
C GLU A 86 16.12 -20.51 24.50
N LEU A 87 17.21 -21.02 23.95
CA LEU A 87 17.83 -20.59 22.71
C LEU A 87 17.30 -21.35 21.49
N GLU A 88 16.29 -22.24 21.68
CA GLU A 88 15.71 -23.12 20.64
C GLU A 88 16.76 -24.02 19.94
N ILE A 89 17.89 -24.31 20.60
CA ILE A 89 18.96 -25.16 20.09
C ILE A 89 18.58 -26.61 20.28
N LYS A 90 18.49 -27.38 19.21
CA LYS A 90 18.10 -28.79 19.22
C LYS A 90 19.30 -29.71 19.16
N ILE A 91 19.79 -30.16 20.30
CA ILE A 91 20.85 -31.17 20.39
C ILE A 91 20.23 -32.57 20.22
N PRO A 92 20.68 -33.39 19.26
CA PRO A 92 20.23 -34.77 19.14
C PRO A 92 20.78 -35.59 20.30
N LEU A 93 19.98 -35.91 21.29
CA LEU A 93 20.39 -36.66 22.49
C LEU A 93 20.71 -38.12 22.23
N GLN A 94 20.58 -38.64 21.01
CA GLN A 94 20.79 -40.05 20.65
C GLN A 94 22.27 -40.47 20.59
N ASN A 95 23.20 -39.53 20.65
CA ASN A 95 24.67 -39.82 20.51
C ASN A 95 25.48 -39.57 21.78
N ILE A 96 24.84 -39.54 22.94
CA ILE A 96 25.58 -39.33 24.19
C ILE A 96 26.20 -40.66 24.64
N ASP A 97 27.52 -40.78 24.51
CA ASP A 97 28.28 -41.93 24.97
C ASP A 97 28.34 -41.92 26.50
N SER A 98 27.48 -42.72 27.15
CA SER A 98 27.37 -42.79 28.62
C SER A 98 28.53 -43.57 29.23
N GLN A 99 29.61 -42.89 29.55
CA GLN A 99 30.62 -43.45 30.43
C GLN A 99 30.26 -43.25 31.90
N PRO A 100 30.04 -44.33 32.70
CA PRO A 100 29.47 -44.22 34.04
C PRO A 100 30.31 -43.46 35.06
N GLU A 101 31.60 -43.34 34.88
CA GLU A 101 32.52 -42.74 35.89
C GLU A 101 32.57 -41.23 35.96
N LYS A 102 31.89 -40.54 35.03
CA LYS A 102 31.98 -39.10 34.86
C LYS A 102 30.62 -38.38 34.91
N ILE A 103 29.59 -39.05 35.38
CA ILE A 103 28.24 -38.50 35.48
C ILE A 103 28.13 -37.58 36.69
N LEU A 104 27.54 -36.42 36.52
CA LEU A 104 27.14 -35.52 37.55
C LEU A 104 26.04 -36.16 38.41
N THR A 105 26.12 -36.07 39.74
CA THR A 105 25.10 -36.63 40.64
C THR A 105 24.18 -35.55 41.16
N ASP A 106 22.96 -35.92 41.54
CA ASP A 106 21.99 -34.99 42.12
C ASP A 106 22.50 -34.35 43.40
N LEU A 107 23.32 -35.10 44.19
CA LEU A 107 23.97 -34.58 45.39
C LEU A 107 24.99 -33.49 45.09
N GLU A 108 25.78 -33.64 44.01
CA GLU A 108 26.75 -32.66 43.59
C GLU A 108 26.07 -31.37 43.10
N ILE A 109 24.96 -31.48 42.38
CA ILE A 109 24.14 -30.32 41.96
C ILE A 109 23.61 -29.56 43.15
N PHE A 110 23.08 -30.30 44.13
CA PHE A 110 22.57 -29.70 45.37
C PHE A 110 23.68 -29.03 46.17
N THR A 111 24.86 -29.64 46.23
CA THR A 111 26.02 -29.08 46.94
C THR A 111 26.52 -27.76 46.32
N LEU A 112 26.34 -27.59 44.99
CA LEU A 112 26.62 -26.36 44.26
C LEU A 112 25.51 -25.31 44.38
N GLY A 113 24.43 -25.62 45.09
CA GLY A 113 23.30 -24.71 45.32
C GLY A 113 22.41 -24.54 44.12
N PHE A 114 22.29 -25.57 43.27
CA PHE A 114 21.26 -25.61 42.21
C PHE A 114 20.05 -26.47 42.65
N SER A 115 18.89 -26.09 42.14
CA SER A 115 17.69 -26.92 42.21
C SER A 115 17.54 -27.66 40.86
N GLY A 116 17.30 -28.98 40.89
CA GLY A 116 17.12 -29.80 39.70
C GLY A 116 17.87 -31.14 39.79
N LYS A 117 17.68 -31.98 38.75
CA LYS A 117 18.31 -33.30 38.66
C LYS A 117 19.54 -33.30 37.76
N ALA A 118 20.47 -34.22 38.01
CA ALA A 118 21.65 -34.40 37.17
C ALA A 118 21.30 -34.66 35.69
N SER A 119 20.16 -35.29 35.44
CA SER A 119 19.64 -35.51 34.06
C SER A 119 19.29 -34.25 33.30
N GLU A 120 19.19 -33.09 33.94
CA GLU A 120 18.92 -31.80 33.32
C GLU A 120 20.23 -31.14 32.80
N TRP A 121 21.37 -31.71 33.08
CA TRP A 121 22.67 -31.17 32.71
C TRP A 121 23.36 -32.03 31.65
N ILE A 122 23.84 -31.41 30.58
CA ILE A 122 24.50 -32.05 29.47
C ILE A 122 25.99 -31.78 29.52
N ALA A 123 26.78 -32.84 29.50
CA ALA A 123 28.23 -32.75 29.36
C ALA A 123 28.60 -32.49 27.88
N LEU A 124 29.04 -31.29 27.56
CA LEU A 124 29.32 -30.87 26.18
C LEU A 124 30.42 -31.67 25.51
N ASN A 125 31.43 -32.10 26.29
CA ASN A 125 32.53 -32.91 25.75
C ASN A 125 32.13 -34.38 25.41
N GLN A 126 30.94 -34.81 25.75
CA GLN A 126 30.40 -36.11 25.34
C GLN A 126 29.71 -36.08 23.97
N ILE A 127 29.59 -34.91 23.35
CA ILE A 127 28.93 -34.73 22.06
C ILE A 127 30.01 -34.42 21.00
N PRO A 128 30.33 -35.37 20.11
CA PRO A 128 31.49 -35.23 19.21
C PRO A 128 31.44 -34.03 18.28
N GLU A 129 30.24 -33.57 17.93
CA GLU A 129 30.01 -32.45 17.01
C GLU A 129 30.20 -31.09 17.68
N ILE A 130 30.27 -31.03 19.03
CA ILE A 130 30.42 -29.79 19.78
C ILE A 130 31.89 -29.50 20.06
N LYS A 131 32.31 -28.28 19.73
CA LYS A 131 33.57 -27.72 20.19
C LYS A 131 33.29 -26.62 21.20
N TYR A 132 33.98 -26.57 22.27
CA TYR A 132 33.83 -25.57 23.29
C TYR A 132 35.18 -24.99 23.71
N ASN A 133 35.15 -23.75 24.20
CA ASN A 133 36.33 -23.08 24.74
C ASN A 133 35.91 -22.14 25.88
N TYR A 134 36.57 -22.26 27.03
CA TYR A 134 36.40 -21.37 28.15
C TYR A 134 37.48 -20.29 28.15
N ASN A 135 37.10 -19.04 28.08
CA ASN A 135 37.98 -17.90 28.21
C ASN A 135 37.89 -17.30 29.60
N SER A 136 38.82 -17.66 30.46
CA SER A 136 38.87 -17.22 31.86
C SER A 136 39.12 -15.73 32.00
N ALA A 137 39.90 -15.12 31.12
CA ALA A 137 40.20 -13.69 31.16
C ALA A 137 39.00 -12.80 30.84
N LYS A 138 38.11 -13.26 29.98
CA LYS A 138 36.91 -12.52 29.56
C LYS A 138 35.59 -13.09 30.11
N GLN A 139 35.68 -14.16 30.90
CA GLN A 139 34.54 -14.84 31.57
C GLN A 139 33.42 -15.24 30.60
N TYR A 140 33.76 -15.72 29.40
CA TYR A 140 32.77 -16.29 28.47
C TYR A 140 33.10 -17.76 28.14
N PHE A 141 32.02 -18.46 27.82
CA PHE A 141 32.04 -19.84 27.36
C PHE A 141 31.59 -19.93 25.91
N SER A 142 32.48 -20.27 25.03
CA SER A 142 32.19 -20.40 23.59
C SER A 142 31.86 -21.85 23.26
N VAL A 143 30.79 -22.04 22.56
CA VAL A 143 30.32 -23.36 22.09
C VAL A 143 30.07 -23.28 20.60
N ASP A 144 30.81 -24.07 19.82
CA ASP A 144 30.59 -24.21 18.38
C ASP A 144 29.78 -25.49 18.14
N ILE A 145 28.62 -25.37 17.60
CA ILE A 145 27.67 -26.47 17.29
C ILE A 145 27.33 -26.48 15.79
N PRO A 146 26.90 -27.65 15.26
CA PRO A 146 26.41 -27.70 13.87
C PRO A 146 25.34 -26.67 13.60
N ALA A 147 25.44 -25.96 12.48
CA ALA A 147 24.48 -24.91 12.11
C ALA A 147 23.04 -25.45 11.99
N SER A 148 22.88 -26.72 11.61
CA SER A 148 21.57 -27.39 11.50
C SER A 148 20.82 -27.56 12.85
N TRP A 149 21.51 -27.42 13.99
CA TRP A 149 20.89 -27.52 15.32
C TRP A 149 20.38 -26.18 15.81
N MET A 150 20.77 -25.09 15.18
CA MET A 150 20.30 -23.74 15.48
C MET A 150 18.85 -23.55 15.05
N PRO A 151 18.09 -22.67 15.72
CA PRO A 151 16.73 -22.36 15.31
C PRO A 151 16.67 -21.77 13.91
N VAL A 152 15.58 -22.07 13.19
CA VAL A 152 15.35 -21.51 11.86
C VAL A 152 15.06 -20.02 11.96
N GLN A 153 15.96 -19.21 11.46
CA GLN A 153 15.77 -17.76 11.44
C GLN A 153 14.88 -17.35 10.27
N MET A 154 13.69 -16.88 10.58
CA MET A 154 12.82 -16.28 9.57
C MET A 154 13.18 -14.80 9.41
N ARG A 155 13.54 -14.41 8.20
CA ARG A 155 13.73 -13.03 7.81
C ARG A 155 12.79 -12.70 6.67
N GLY A 156 12.03 -11.65 6.82
CA GLY A 156 11.14 -11.13 5.80
C GLY A 156 11.33 -9.64 5.68
N GLN A 157 10.88 -9.09 4.58
CA GLN A 157 10.68 -7.65 4.52
C GLN A 157 9.57 -7.35 5.54
N ASP A 158 9.91 -6.62 6.61
CA ASP A 158 8.88 -6.01 7.45
C ASP A 158 7.92 -5.32 6.51
N SER A 159 6.64 -5.67 6.59
CA SER A 159 5.66 -5.09 5.69
C SER A 159 5.81 -3.57 5.81
N TRP A 160 6.14 -2.90 4.72
CA TRP A 160 6.26 -1.44 4.66
C TRP A 160 4.97 -0.78 5.14
N PHE A 161 3.93 -1.56 5.25
CA PHE A 161 2.61 -1.20 5.71
C PHE A 161 2.31 -1.93 7.01
N LYS A 162 2.72 -1.35 8.14
CA LYS A 162 2.12 -1.77 9.41
C LYS A 162 0.63 -1.44 9.30
N ALA A 163 -0.20 -2.47 9.47
CA ALA A 163 -1.65 -2.29 9.48
C ALA A 163 -2.02 -1.24 10.55
N GLN A 164 -2.51 -0.11 10.10
CA GLN A 164 -3.11 0.88 10.98
C GLN A 164 -4.63 0.73 10.90
N ALA A 165 -5.30 0.92 12.03
CA ALA A 165 -6.75 0.94 12.04
C ALA A 165 -7.27 2.04 11.10
N ALA A 166 -8.09 1.65 10.13
CA ALA A 166 -8.69 2.61 9.22
C ALA A 166 -9.81 3.38 9.92
N GLU A 167 -9.77 4.70 9.79
CA GLU A 167 -10.70 5.62 10.43
C GLU A 167 -11.77 6.10 9.45
N SER A 168 -12.91 6.50 10.00
CA SER A 168 -13.96 7.23 9.29
C SER A 168 -14.46 8.38 10.16
N GLY A 169 -14.48 9.56 9.59
CA GLY A 169 -15.27 10.65 10.15
C GLY A 169 -16.77 10.42 9.93
N THR A 170 -17.57 11.39 10.34
CA THR A 170 -19.01 11.43 10.05
C THR A 170 -19.33 12.62 9.17
N GLY A 171 -20.15 12.41 8.14
CA GLY A 171 -20.53 13.48 7.23
C GLY A 171 -21.46 13.06 6.12
N LEU A 172 -21.90 14.05 5.37
CA LEU A 172 -22.70 13.92 4.15
C LEU A 172 -21.89 14.43 2.97
N LEU A 173 -21.84 13.68 1.90
CA LEU A 173 -21.23 14.04 0.63
C LEU A 173 -22.25 13.95 -0.48
N ASN A 174 -22.31 14.95 -1.33
CA ASN A 174 -23.00 14.89 -2.61
C ASN A 174 -22.02 15.18 -3.74
N ASN A 175 -21.68 14.17 -4.53
CA ASN A 175 -20.99 14.32 -5.80
C ASN A 175 -22.03 14.63 -6.89
N TYR A 176 -21.72 15.55 -7.76
CA TYR A 176 -22.54 15.86 -8.93
C TYR A 176 -21.68 15.88 -10.20
N ASP A 177 -22.31 15.46 -11.30
CA ASP A 177 -21.71 15.47 -12.63
C ASP A 177 -22.80 15.88 -13.63
N PHE A 178 -22.76 17.14 -14.03
CA PHE A 178 -23.67 17.71 -14.98
C PHE A 178 -23.08 17.64 -16.38
N TYR A 179 -23.83 17.15 -17.34
CA TYR A 179 -23.44 17.09 -18.73
C TYR A 179 -24.58 17.54 -19.64
N SER A 180 -24.32 18.50 -20.51
CA SER A 180 -25.22 18.98 -21.52
C SER A 180 -24.61 18.79 -22.89
N TYR A 181 -25.35 18.12 -23.78
CA TYR A 181 -24.95 17.84 -25.14
C TYR A 181 -25.96 18.44 -26.10
N ARG A 182 -25.48 19.22 -27.06
CA ARG A 182 -26.26 19.91 -28.06
C ARG A 182 -25.70 19.61 -29.43
N PRO A 183 -26.29 18.66 -30.15
CA PRO A 183 -25.99 18.47 -31.55
C PRO A 183 -26.58 19.58 -32.39
N GLU A 184 -25.92 19.94 -33.50
CA GLU A 184 -26.49 20.88 -34.47
C GLU A 184 -27.78 20.33 -35.12
N LYS A 185 -27.79 19.02 -35.36
CA LYS A 185 -28.97 18.29 -35.84
C LYS A 185 -29.36 17.21 -34.85
N GLY A 186 -30.61 17.20 -34.44
CA GLY A 186 -31.15 16.23 -33.51
C GLY A 186 -31.63 16.87 -32.21
N GLY A 187 -31.83 16.05 -31.19
CA GLY A 187 -32.34 16.51 -29.89
C GLY A 187 -31.26 16.82 -28.88
N ASN A 188 -31.46 17.86 -28.10
CA ASN A 188 -30.60 18.19 -26.99
C ASN A 188 -30.71 17.14 -25.88
N SER A 189 -29.62 16.83 -25.22
CA SER A 189 -29.61 15.95 -24.03
C SER A 189 -28.89 16.65 -22.87
N THR A 190 -29.54 16.64 -21.72
CA THR A 190 -28.97 17.15 -20.49
C THR A 190 -29.08 16.08 -19.40
N SER A 191 -28.01 15.80 -18.69
CA SER A 191 -27.99 14.84 -17.60
C SER A 191 -27.28 15.40 -16.37
N LEU A 192 -27.76 15.00 -15.21
CA LEU A 192 -27.17 15.29 -13.93
C LEU A 192 -27.06 13.98 -13.15
N PHE A 193 -25.87 13.42 -13.13
CA PHE A 193 -25.54 12.29 -12.25
C PHE A 193 -25.29 12.82 -10.86
N THR A 194 -25.84 12.13 -9.87
CA THR A 194 -25.65 12.45 -8.45
C THR A 194 -25.29 11.21 -7.66
N GLU A 195 -24.40 11.39 -6.68
CA GLU A 195 -24.03 10.37 -5.72
C GLU A 195 -24.06 10.98 -4.32
N GLN A 196 -25.03 10.58 -3.51
CA GLN A 196 -25.13 10.97 -2.11
C GLN A 196 -24.49 9.88 -1.26
N ARG A 197 -23.64 10.28 -0.30
CA ARG A 197 -23.07 9.39 0.71
C ARG A 197 -23.29 9.97 2.10
N PHE A 198 -23.85 9.17 2.98
CA PHE A 198 -23.71 9.37 4.41
C PHE A 198 -22.64 8.40 4.90
N PHE A 199 -21.58 8.91 5.47
CA PHE A 199 -20.49 8.08 5.98
C PHE A 199 -20.30 8.33 7.48
N SER A 200 -19.95 7.25 8.18
CA SER A 200 -19.75 7.23 9.64
C SER A 200 -18.81 6.06 10.01
N PRO A 201 -18.33 5.95 11.25
CA PRO A 201 -17.62 4.77 11.74
C PRO A 201 -18.38 3.46 11.56
N TYR A 202 -19.73 3.52 11.49
CA TYR A 202 -20.63 2.38 11.35
C TYR A 202 -20.96 2.00 9.91
N GLY A 203 -20.28 2.60 8.94
CA GLY A 203 -20.44 2.30 7.53
C GLY A 203 -20.84 3.49 6.68
N VAL A 204 -21.08 3.18 5.41
CA VAL A 204 -21.38 4.16 4.38
C VAL A 204 -22.71 3.80 3.71
N LEU A 205 -23.68 4.70 3.77
CA LEU A 205 -24.89 4.62 2.99
C LEU A 205 -24.70 5.48 1.72
N LYS A 206 -24.76 4.84 0.57
CA LYS A 206 -24.57 5.47 -0.73
C LYS A 206 -25.85 5.34 -1.56
N ASN A 207 -26.27 6.44 -2.16
CA ASN A 207 -27.33 6.46 -3.16
C ASN A 207 -26.82 7.11 -4.45
N THR A 208 -27.10 6.50 -5.60
CA THR A 208 -26.68 7.00 -6.90
C THR A 208 -27.87 7.07 -7.85
N GLY A 209 -27.83 8.04 -8.74
CA GLY A 209 -28.85 8.19 -9.77
C GLY A 209 -28.52 9.26 -10.78
N ILE A 210 -29.31 9.31 -11.81
CA ILE A 210 -29.17 10.29 -12.88
C ILE A 210 -30.52 10.96 -13.16
N TYR A 211 -30.52 12.27 -13.22
CA TYR A 211 -31.62 13.01 -13.85
C TYR A 211 -31.27 13.25 -15.30
N GLN A 212 -32.15 12.87 -16.22
CA GLN A 212 -31.93 13.05 -17.66
C GLN A 212 -33.11 13.75 -18.27
N LYS A 213 -32.84 14.68 -19.19
CA LYS A 213 -33.81 15.31 -20.06
C LYS A 213 -33.28 15.28 -21.48
N THR A 214 -34.09 14.74 -22.40
CA THR A 214 -33.74 14.60 -23.82
C THR A 214 -34.85 15.12 -24.69
N ASP A 215 -34.60 16.19 -25.44
CA ASP A 215 -35.53 16.75 -26.41
C ASP A 215 -35.31 16.05 -27.77
N LEU A 216 -35.64 14.76 -27.86
CA LEU A 216 -35.65 14.05 -29.12
C LEU A 216 -36.92 14.45 -29.89
N LYS A 217 -36.75 15.27 -30.91
CA LYS A 217 -37.75 15.36 -31.95
C LYS A 217 -37.70 14.03 -32.73
N SER A 218 -38.54 13.09 -32.31
CA SER A 218 -38.63 11.76 -32.87
C SER A 218 -38.95 11.83 -34.37
N VAL A 219 -38.05 11.33 -35.21
CA VAL A 219 -38.29 11.09 -36.64
C VAL A 219 -39.12 9.82 -36.83
N VAL A 220 -39.41 9.07 -35.79
CA VAL A 220 -40.20 7.84 -35.81
C VAL A 220 -41.43 7.99 -34.92
N ASN A 221 -42.58 7.99 -35.55
CA ASN A 221 -43.88 8.37 -34.96
C ASN A 221 -44.47 7.37 -33.96
N ASP A 222 -43.79 6.42 -33.35
CA ASP A 222 -44.50 5.43 -32.54
C ASP A 222 -43.83 4.84 -31.29
N SER A 223 -42.84 5.46 -30.72
CA SER A 223 -42.48 5.10 -29.35
C SER A 223 -42.03 6.31 -28.57
N LYS A 224 -42.89 6.78 -27.66
CA LYS A 224 -42.53 7.63 -26.54
C LYS A 224 -41.56 6.86 -25.64
N LEU A 225 -40.31 6.72 -26.04
CA LEU A 225 -39.20 6.47 -25.12
C LEU A 225 -38.98 7.79 -24.39
N ASN A 226 -39.95 8.15 -23.55
CA ASN A 226 -39.82 9.27 -22.63
C ASN A 226 -38.82 8.87 -21.57
N ASN A 227 -37.55 9.07 -21.88
CA ASN A 227 -36.42 8.79 -21.01
C ASN A 227 -36.16 9.94 -20.02
N ASP A 228 -37.07 10.88 -19.92
CA ASP A 228 -36.99 12.04 -19.07
C ASP A 228 -37.26 11.72 -17.60
N GLY A 229 -36.52 12.39 -16.70
CA GLY A 229 -36.72 12.28 -15.27
C GLY A 229 -35.57 11.65 -14.51
N TYR A 230 -35.78 11.44 -13.23
CA TYR A 230 -34.80 10.84 -12.33
C TYR A 230 -34.83 9.31 -12.38
N ARG A 231 -33.69 8.71 -12.57
CA ARG A 231 -33.46 7.25 -12.45
C ARG A 231 -32.50 6.96 -11.37
N ARG A 232 -32.95 6.22 -10.39
CA ARG A 232 -32.13 5.69 -9.34
C ARG A 232 -31.31 4.49 -9.85
N TYR A 233 -30.04 4.49 -9.57
CA TYR A 233 -29.18 3.35 -9.83
C TYR A 233 -29.14 2.44 -8.60
N ASP A 234 -28.22 2.68 -7.67
CA ASP A 234 -28.03 1.82 -6.52
C ASP A 234 -28.22 2.60 -5.22
N THR A 235 -28.84 1.97 -4.23
CA THR A 235 -28.84 2.43 -2.83
C THR A 235 -28.24 1.31 -1.98
N THR A 236 -27.06 1.53 -1.39
CA THR A 236 -26.30 0.49 -0.72
C THR A 236 -25.74 1.01 0.59
N TRP A 237 -25.96 0.30 1.67
CA TRP A 237 -25.18 0.44 2.89
C TRP A 237 -24.04 -0.58 2.87
N GLN A 238 -22.82 -0.14 3.24
CA GLN A 238 -21.63 -0.98 3.32
C GLN A 238 -20.89 -0.71 4.62
N TYR A 239 -20.54 -1.78 5.31
CA TYR A 239 -19.66 -1.77 6.46
C TYR A 239 -18.52 -2.75 6.23
N ASP A 240 -17.29 -2.27 6.40
CA ASP A 240 -16.07 -3.06 6.26
C ASP A 240 -15.39 -3.22 7.62
N ASP A 241 -15.07 -4.47 7.96
CA ASP A 241 -14.29 -4.82 9.15
C ASP A 241 -12.89 -5.32 8.74
N PRO A 242 -11.86 -4.48 8.88
CA PRO A 242 -10.49 -4.89 8.57
C PRO A 242 -9.93 -5.98 9.49
N THR A 243 -10.48 -6.16 10.69
CA THR A 243 -10.03 -7.17 11.66
C THR A 243 -10.39 -8.58 11.21
N THR A 244 -11.63 -8.77 10.80
CA THR A 244 -12.12 -10.03 10.25
C THR A 244 -11.93 -10.15 8.75
N VAL A 245 -11.54 -9.04 8.09
CA VAL A 245 -11.39 -8.94 6.62
C VAL A 245 -12.72 -9.22 5.91
N LEU A 246 -13.83 -8.77 6.48
CA LEU A 246 -15.17 -8.96 5.94
C LEU A 246 -15.80 -7.62 5.54
N SER A 247 -16.61 -7.68 4.49
CA SER A 247 -17.52 -6.60 4.09
C SER A 247 -18.97 -7.08 4.16
N TYR A 248 -19.80 -6.27 4.78
CA TYR A 248 -21.25 -6.45 4.90
C TYR A 248 -21.93 -5.38 4.05
N LEU A 249 -22.81 -5.81 3.17
CA LEU A 249 -23.56 -4.92 2.29
C LEU A 249 -25.05 -5.20 2.40
N ALA A 250 -25.84 -4.13 2.35
CA ALA A 250 -27.32 -4.21 2.35
C ALA A 250 -27.88 -3.18 1.35
N GLY A 251 -28.95 -3.54 0.67
CA GLY A 251 -29.57 -2.73 -0.39
C GLY A 251 -29.29 -3.29 -1.77
N ASP A 252 -29.00 -2.44 -2.75
CA ASP A 252 -28.63 -2.89 -4.10
C ASP A 252 -27.18 -3.39 -4.09
N VAL A 253 -26.99 -4.69 -4.06
CA VAL A 253 -25.70 -5.34 -4.03
C VAL A 253 -25.41 -6.04 -5.36
N THR A 254 -24.16 -6.10 -5.76
CA THR A 254 -23.73 -6.93 -6.88
C THR A 254 -23.12 -8.20 -6.33
N THR A 255 -23.62 -9.36 -6.73
CA THR A 255 -23.12 -10.66 -6.27
C THR A 255 -21.61 -10.74 -6.52
N GLY A 256 -20.89 -11.33 -5.61
CA GLY A 256 -19.45 -11.58 -5.75
C GLY A 256 -19.18 -12.42 -7.01
N ASN A 257 -18.03 -12.21 -7.59
CA ASN A 257 -17.49 -13.06 -8.63
C ASN A 257 -16.03 -13.33 -8.29
N LYS A 258 -15.84 -14.26 -7.33
CA LYS A 258 -14.50 -14.68 -6.90
C LYS A 258 -13.84 -15.58 -7.93
N ASN A 259 -14.64 -16.24 -8.77
CA ASN A 259 -14.26 -17.21 -9.77
C ASN A 259 -14.27 -16.56 -11.17
N ALA A 260 -13.21 -16.74 -11.95
CA ALA A 260 -13.09 -16.13 -13.28
C ALA A 260 -14.16 -16.59 -14.31
N TRP A 261 -14.89 -17.67 -14.02
CA TRP A 261 -15.88 -18.32 -14.89
C TRP A 261 -17.35 -18.01 -14.52
N GLY A 262 -17.58 -17.31 -13.40
CA GLY A 262 -18.91 -16.87 -12.97
C GLY A 262 -19.36 -15.55 -13.60
N SER A 263 -20.63 -15.22 -13.43
CA SER A 263 -21.23 -13.92 -13.77
C SER A 263 -21.77 -13.23 -12.51
N SER A 264 -21.75 -11.91 -12.50
CA SER A 264 -22.34 -11.13 -11.41
C SER A 264 -23.75 -10.66 -11.79
N VAL A 265 -24.62 -10.59 -10.78
CA VAL A 265 -25.99 -10.10 -10.90
C VAL A 265 -26.25 -9.05 -9.80
N ARG A 266 -27.13 -8.09 -10.10
CA ARG A 266 -27.58 -7.14 -9.07
C ARG A 266 -28.79 -7.69 -8.33
N LEU A 267 -28.70 -7.62 -7.00
CA LEU A 267 -29.79 -8.02 -6.07
C LEU A 267 -30.14 -6.85 -5.17
N GLY A 268 -31.42 -6.67 -4.90
CA GLY A 268 -31.86 -5.90 -3.72
C GLY A 268 -31.89 -6.83 -2.53
N GLY A 269 -30.90 -6.78 -1.66
CA GLY A 269 -30.78 -7.74 -0.58
C GLY A 269 -29.54 -7.53 0.29
N LEU A 270 -28.94 -8.64 0.71
CA LEU A 270 -27.80 -8.68 1.61
C LEU A 270 -26.62 -9.42 0.97
N GLN A 271 -25.41 -8.98 1.31
CA GLN A 271 -24.18 -9.66 0.94
C GLN A 271 -23.16 -9.63 2.07
N ILE A 272 -22.50 -10.75 2.25
CA ILE A 272 -21.32 -10.89 3.13
C ILE A 272 -20.20 -11.44 2.26
N GLN A 273 -19.04 -10.79 2.29
CA GLN A 273 -17.91 -11.26 1.49
C GLN A 273 -16.58 -11.04 2.18
N ARG A 274 -15.64 -11.92 1.92
CA ARG A 274 -14.24 -11.71 2.22
C ARG A 274 -13.69 -10.58 1.37
N ASN A 275 -13.06 -9.59 1.99
CA ASN A 275 -12.54 -8.41 1.29
C ASN A 275 -11.12 -8.10 1.70
N PHE A 276 -10.16 -8.68 1.01
CA PHE A 276 -8.73 -8.45 1.27
C PHE A 276 -8.30 -7.00 0.97
N GLY A 277 -9.08 -6.25 0.21
CA GLY A 277 -8.83 -4.82 -0.01
C GLY A 277 -8.89 -3.98 1.26
N THR A 278 -9.52 -4.48 2.34
CA THR A 278 -9.54 -3.83 3.67
C THR A 278 -8.22 -3.95 4.42
N ARG A 279 -7.35 -4.87 4.00
CA ARG A 279 -6.03 -5.16 4.56
C ARG A 279 -5.00 -5.32 3.44
N PRO A 280 -4.58 -4.20 2.82
CA PRO A 280 -3.61 -4.20 1.71
C PRO A 280 -2.22 -4.72 2.12
N ASP A 281 -1.94 -4.83 3.41
CA ASP A 281 -0.76 -5.45 3.98
C ASP A 281 -0.75 -6.98 3.89
N LEU A 282 -1.92 -7.61 3.70
CA LEU A 282 -2.03 -9.05 3.61
C LEU A 282 -1.67 -9.58 2.22
N VAL A 283 -0.69 -10.45 2.17
CA VAL A 283 -0.37 -11.20 0.95
C VAL A 283 -1.28 -12.41 0.87
N THR A 284 -2.13 -12.44 -0.16
CA THR A 284 -3.16 -13.47 -0.34
C THR A 284 -2.74 -14.63 -1.21
N TYR A 285 -1.59 -14.57 -1.85
CA TYR A 285 -1.05 -15.59 -2.74
C TYR A 285 0.23 -16.21 -2.19
N PRO A 286 0.60 -17.44 -2.63
CA PRO A 286 1.81 -18.09 -2.18
C PRO A 286 3.06 -17.31 -2.56
N LEU A 287 3.89 -17.00 -1.58
CA LEU A 287 5.19 -16.38 -1.79
C LEU A 287 6.28 -17.45 -1.92
N PRO A 288 7.29 -17.25 -2.75
CA PRO A 288 8.45 -18.12 -2.77
C PRO A 288 9.24 -17.97 -1.47
N GLN A 289 9.59 -19.10 -0.87
CA GLN A 289 10.47 -19.16 0.28
C GLN A 289 11.87 -19.56 -0.19
N PHE A 290 12.86 -18.77 0.19
CA PHE A 290 14.25 -19.05 -0.14
C PHE A 290 14.96 -19.55 1.11
N LYS A 291 15.34 -20.84 1.10
CA LYS A 291 15.97 -21.52 2.23
C LYS A 291 17.48 -21.57 2.03
N GLY A 292 18.22 -21.39 3.10
CA GLY A 292 19.66 -21.49 3.12
C GLY A 292 20.18 -21.85 4.50
N GLU A 293 21.48 -22.03 4.62
CA GLU A 293 22.18 -22.29 5.87
C GLU A 293 23.45 -21.45 5.92
N ALA A 294 23.74 -20.84 7.05
CA ALA A 294 24.94 -20.08 7.30
C ALA A 294 25.77 -20.77 8.38
N ALA A 295 26.99 -21.17 8.06
CA ALA A 295 27.90 -21.82 9.01
C ALA A 295 28.43 -20.83 10.06
N LEU A 296 28.55 -19.56 9.69
CA LEU A 296 29.03 -18.45 10.54
C LEU A 296 28.01 -17.29 10.44
N PRO A 297 28.03 -16.33 11.38
CA PRO A 297 27.28 -15.09 11.23
C PRO A 297 27.55 -14.46 9.87
N SER A 298 26.53 -14.15 9.13
CA SER A 298 26.63 -13.78 7.72
C SER A 298 25.64 -12.68 7.36
N THR A 299 25.97 -11.90 6.34
CA THR A 299 25.01 -11.04 5.63
C THR A 299 24.45 -11.83 4.46
N VAL A 300 23.12 -11.87 4.35
CA VAL A 300 22.43 -12.51 3.24
C VAL A 300 21.73 -11.47 2.38
N ASP A 301 22.18 -11.36 1.14
CA ASP A 301 21.60 -10.52 0.11
C ASP A 301 20.69 -11.37 -0.78
N LEU A 302 19.47 -10.90 -0.99
CA LEU A 302 18.55 -11.47 -1.94
C LEU A 302 18.46 -10.57 -3.18
N LEU A 303 18.83 -11.12 -4.33
CA LEU A 303 18.67 -10.45 -5.62
C LEU A 303 17.55 -11.14 -6.38
N ILE A 304 16.62 -10.35 -6.94
CA ILE A 304 15.55 -10.86 -7.80
C ILE A 304 15.74 -10.27 -9.19
N ASN A 305 15.88 -11.17 -10.19
CA ASN A 305 16.20 -10.78 -11.57
C ASN A 305 17.42 -9.85 -11.68
N GLY A 306 18.43 -10.08 -10.83
CA GLY A 306 19.67 -9.29 -10.81
C GLY A 306 19.61 -8.00 -10.01
N GLN A 307 18.47 -7.64 -9.41
CA GLN A 307 18.33 -6.46 -8.56
C GLN A 307 18.31 -6.87 -7.08
N LYS A 308 19.16 -6.28 -6.26
CA LYS A 308 19.17 -6.50 -4.81
C LYS A 308 17.87 -5.96 -4.19
N THR A 309 17.09 -6.86 -3.63
CA THR A 309 15.78 -6.55 -3.03
C THR A 309 15.82 -6.46 -1.53
N SER A 310 16.66 -7.25 -0.88
CA SER A 310 16.86 -7.19 0.57
C SER A 310 18.27 -7.59 0.96
N SER A 311 18.67 -7.12 2.13
CA SER A 311 19.89 -7.50 2.84
C SER A 311 19.52 -7.75 4.29
N SER A 312 19.94 -8.87 4.84
CA SER A 312 19.64 -9.25 6.22
C SER A 312 20.88 -9.82 6.88
N GLU A 313 21.15 -9.40 8.09
CA GLU A 313 22.14 -10.05 8.94
C GLU A 313 21.51 -11.28 9.59
N ILE A 314 22.15 -12.39 9.48
CA ILE A 314 21.75 -13.67 10.08
C ILE A 314 22.89 -14.24 10.91
N GLN A 315 22.51 -14.98 11.91
CA GLN A 315 23.44 -15.75 12.71
C GLN A 315 23.75 -17.08 12.03
N SER A 316 24.74 -17.81 12.54
CA SER A 316 24.94 -19.18 12.08
C SER A 316 23.67 -20.00 12.30
N GLY A 317 23.34 -20.85 11.36
CA GLY A 317 22.14 -21.68 11.39
C GLY A 317 21.34 -21.65 10.11
N PRO A 318 20.25 -22.43 10.05
CA PRO A 318 19.32 -22.40 8.94
C PRO A 318 18.52 -21.10 8.91
N PHE A 319 18.24 -20.61 7.70
CA PHE A 319 17.40 -19.44 7.52
C PHE A 319 16.38 -19.59 6.40
N ILE A 320 15.29 -18.87 6.51
CA ILE A 320 14.26 -18.76 5.48
C ILE A 320 14.06 -17.28 5.20
N LEU A 321 14.26 -16.89 3.94
CA LEU A 321 13.91 -15.56 3.47
C LEU A 321 12.51 -15.60 2.88
N ASN A 322 11.58 -14.90 3.53
CA ASN A 322 10.23 -14.65 3.04
C ASN A 322 10.23 -13.24 2.43
N ASN A 323 10.33 -13.13 1.11
CA ASN A 323 10.31 -11.82 0.45
C ASN A 323 9.10 -11.72 -0.48
N MET A 324 8.50 -10.52 -0.56
CA MET A 324 7.47 -10.19 -1.55
C MET A 324 8.14 -9.79 -2.87
N PRO A 325 8.27 -10.68 -3.85
CA PRO A 325 8.69 -10.24 -5.17
C PRO A 325 7.55 -9.42 -5.78
N PHE A 326 7.84 -8.21 -6.24
CA PHE A 326 6.94 -7.40 -7.06
C PHE A 326 6.81 -7.96 -8.49
N ILE A 327 6.75 -9.29 -8.61
CA ILE A 327 6.72 -10.00 -9.88
C ILE A 327 5.53 -10.95 -9.86
N ASN A 328 4.70 -10.83 -10.89
CA ASN A 328 3.70 -11.84 -11.23
C ASN A 328 4.21 -12.57 -12.49
N GLY A 329 4.61 -13.85 -12.33
CA GLY A 329 5.23 -14.64 -13.39
C GLY A 329 6.53 -15.31 -12.96
N LYS A 330 7.34 -15.70 -13.94
CA LYS A 330 8.64 -16.34 -13.73
C LYS A 330 9.70 -15.33 -13.32
N GLY A 331 10.45 -15.65 -12.26
CA GLY A 331 11.60 -14.91 -11.78
C GLY A 331 12.77 -15.83 -11.42
N GLU A 332 13.91 -15.21 -11.16
CA GLU A 332 15.11 -15.85 -10.65
C GLU A 332 15.55 -15.11 -9.41
N ALA A 333 15.72 -15.84 -8.31
CA ALA A 333 16.28 -15.33 -7.08
C ALA A 333 17.74 -15.78 -6.94
N VAL A 334 18.63 -14.87 -6.66
CA VAL A 334 20.02 -15.17 -6.31
C VAL A 334 20.23 -14.78 -4.87
N ILE A 335 20.54 -15.79 -4.04
CA ILE A 335 20.86 -15.61 -2.63
C ILE A 335 22.38 -15.53 -2.52
N VAL A 336 22.92 -14.42 -2.06
CA VAL A 336 24.34 -14.24 -1.82
C VAL A 336 24.56 -14.15 -0.32
N THR A 337 25.22 -15.18 0.23
CA THR A 337 25.59 -15.22 1.65
C THR A 337 27.04 -14.81 1.78
N THR A 338 27.32 -13.76 2.52
CA THR A 338 28.68 -13.29 2.83
C THR A 338 28.95 -13.50 4.31
N ASP A 339 29.87 -14.39 4.66
CA ASP A 339 30.20 -14.68 6.06
C ASP A 339 31.11 -13.62 6.69
N SER A 340 31.33 -13.74 8.02
CA SER A 340 32.16 -12.82 8.81
C SER A 340 33.62 -12.77 8.36
N VAL A 341 34.09 -13.76 7.58
CA VAL A 341 35.44 -13.83 7.01
C VAL A 341 35.49 -13.30 5.58
N GLY A 342 34.33 -12.84 5.01
CA GLY A 342 34.23 -12.28 3.66
C GLY A 342 34.07 -13.31 2.55
N ARG A 343 33.84 -14.60 2.84
CA ARG A 343 33.57 -15.61 1.81
C ARG A 343 32.12 -15.45 1.33
N GLN A 344 31.94 -15.56 0.03
CA GLN A 344 30.63 -15.44 -0.61
C GLN A 344 30.21 -16.77 -1.21
N VAL A 345 28.97 -17.16 -0.94
CA VAL A 345 28.28 -18.28 -1.56
C VAL A 345 27.05 -17.76 -2.24
N SER A 346 26.90 -18.05 -3.52
CA SER A 346 25.73 -17.61 -4.31
C SER A 346 24.92 -18.82 -4.76
N THR A 347 23.60 -18.78 -4.53
CA THR A 347 22.66 -19.85 -4.94
C THR A 347 21.56 -19.22 -5.77
N SER A 348 21.37 -19.72 -7.01
CA SER A 348 20.27 -19.30 -7.88
C SER A 348 19.09 -20.25 -7.75
N VAL A 349 17.88 -19.67 -7.55
CA VAL A 349 16.62 -20.40 -7.38
C VAL A 349 15.58 -19.84 -8.36
N PRO A 350 15.18 -20.58 -9.40
CA PRO A 350 14.08 -20.17 -10.26
C PRO A 350 12.75 -20.32 -9.53
N PHE A 351 11.85 -19.33 -9.69
CA PHE A 351 10.53 -19.36 -9.09
C PHE A 351 9.43 -18.85 -10.03
N TYR A 352 8.19 -19.08 -9.67
CA TYR A 352 7.00 -18.54 -10.34
C TYR A 352 6.01 -18.05 -9.28
N VAL A 353 5.58 -16.79 -9.38
CA VAL A 353 4.54 -16.20 -8.53
C VAL A 353 3.28 -15.98 -9.35
N SER A 354 2.14 -16.30 -8.79
CA SER A 354 0.84 -15.99 -9.37
C SER A 354 -0.11 -15.48 -8.31
N ASN A 355 -0.63 -14.28 -8.56
CA ASN A 355 -1.66 -13.66 -7.73
C ASN A 355 -3.06 -14.26 -7.96
N THR A 356 -3.21 -15.19 -8.90
CA THR A 356 -4.46 -15.92 -9.12
C THR A 356 -4.64 -17.09 -8.16
N LEU A 357 -3.57 -17.56 -7.52
CA LEU A 357 -3.62 -18.56 -6.47
C LEU A 357 -3.92 -17.93 -5.11
N LEU A 358 -4.52 -18.70 -4.21
CA LEU A 358 -4.64 -18.34 -2.80
C LEU A 358 -3.57 -19.03 -1.95
N LYS A 359 -3.07 -18.33 -0.95
CA LYS A 359 -2.16 -18.87 0.06
C LYS A 359 -2.81 -20.09 0.75
N PRO A 360 -2.04 -21.12 1.12
CA PRO A 360 -2.56 -22.29 1.84
C PRO A 360 -3.39 -21.90 3.08
N GLY A 361 -4.56 -22.54 3.24
CA GLY A 361 -5.48 -22.29 4.33
C GLY A 361 -6.34 -21.02 4.19
N LEU A 362 -6.14 -20.23 3.15
CA LEU A 362 -6.88 -18.99 2.94
C LEU A 362 -8.19 -19.24 2.20
N TRP A 363 -9.28 -18.66 2.73
CA TRP A 363 -10.60 -18.63 2.10
C TRP A 363 -10.89 -17.25 1.52
N ASP A 364 -11.43 -17.23 0.30
CA ASP A 364 -12.02 -16.04 -0.32
C ASP A 364 -13.43 -16.40 -0.78
N TYR A 365 -14.46 -15.78 -0.21
CA TYR A 365 -15.84 -16.14 -0.45
C TYR A 365 -16.76 -14.92 -0.50
N SER A 366 -17.91 -15.11 -1.15
CA SER A 366 -19.01 -14.16 -1.16
C SER A 366 -20.35 -14.90 -1.11
N LEU A 367 -21.22 -14.45 -0.22
CA LEU A 367 -22.58 -14.94 -0.07
C LEU A 367 -23.52 -13.76 -0.29
N SER A 368 -24.45 -13.89 -1.22
CA SER A 368 -25.40 -12.83 -1.58
C SER A 368 -26.79 -13.42 -1.71
N MET A 369 -27.80 -12.72 -1.19
CA MET A 369 -29.21 -13.11 -1.31
C MET A 369 -30.11 -11.88 -1.38
N GLY A 370 -31.18 -11.99 -2.16
CA GLY A 370 -32.13 -10.91 -2.34
C GLY A 370 -33.00 -11.09 -3.57
N GLN A 371 -33.69 -10.04 -3.97
CA GLN A 371 -34.48 -10.04 -5.20
C GLN A 371 -33.68 -9.49 -6.37
N VAL A 372 -33.72 -10.14 -7.52
CA VAL A 372 -33.00 -9.72 -8.72
C VAL A 372 -33.45 -8.32 -9.12
N ARG A 373 -32.49 -7.41 -9.30
CA ARG A 373 -32.71 -6.06 -9.79
C ARG A 373 -32.94 -6.12 -11.31
N GLU A 374 -34.19 -5.96 -11.75
CA GLU A 374 -34.55 -6.00 -13.15
C GLU A 374 -34.50 -4.59 -13.78
N ASP A 375 -34.24 -4.54 -15.09
CA ASP A 375 -34.24 -3.32 -15.90
C ASP A 375 -33.44 -2.18 -15.25
N TYR A 376 -32.24 -2.51 -14.73
CA TYR A 376 -31.33 -1.58 -14.07
C TYR A 376 -30.99 -0.40 -15.00
N GLY A 377 -31.06 0.83 -14.45
CA GLY A 377 -30.84 2.06 -15.21
C GLY A 377 -31.99 2.46 -16.13
N ILE A 378 -33.06 1.64 -16.24
CA ILE A 378 -34.25 1.89 -17.00
C ILE A 378 -35.44 2.16 -16.06
N LYS A 379 -35.66 1.29 -15.09
CA LYS A 379 -36.76 1.39 -14.13
C LYS A 379 -36.25 1.56 -12.69
N ASN A 380 -36.92 2.44 -11.96
CA ASN A 380 -36.70 2.60 -10.53
C ASN A 380 -37.35 1.45 -9.76
N PHE A 381 -36.68 0.92 -8.74
CA PHE A 381 -37.23 -0.03 -7.77
C PHE A 381 -37.90 -1.28 -8.36
N LYS A 382 -37.49 -1.73 -9.56
CA LYS A 382 -37.99 -2.97 -10.11
C LYS A 382 -37.18 -4.15 -9.63
N TYR A 383 -37.76 -4.92 -8.73
CA TYR A 383 -37.18 -6.14 -8.16
C TYR A 383 -38.05 -7.33 -8.56
N GLY A 384 -37.39 -8.37 -9.06
CA GLY A 384 -38.02 -9.57 -9.58
C GLY A 384 -37.92 -10.76 -8.60
N LYS A 385 -37.58 -11.93 -9.15
CA LYS A 385 -37.53 -13.19 -8.39
C LYS A 385 -36.45 -13.13 -7.29
N PHE A 386 -36.74 -13.82 -6.19
CA PHE A 386 -35.74 -14.07 -5.15
C PHE A 386 -34.63 -14.97 -5.70
N ALA A 387 -33.40 -14.62 -5.38
CA ALA A 387 -32.20 -15.33 -5.81
C ALA A 387 -31.10 -15.26 -4.76
N GLY A 388 -30.21 -16.23 -4.84
CA GLY A 388 -28.98 -16.23 -4.04
C GLY A 388 -27.80 -16.73 -4.85
N SER A 389 -26.63 -16.28 -4.50
CA SER A 389 -25.35 -16.69 -5.06
C SER A 389 -24.34 -16.86 -3.96
N ALA A 390 -23.65 -17.99 -4.02
CA ALA A 390 -22.49 -18.28 -3.15
C ALA A 390 -21.31 -18.67 -4.02
N ASP A 391 -20.20 -18.04 -3.83
CA ASP A 391 -18.94 -18.40 -4.46
C ASP A 391 -17.82 -18.40 -3.45
N ALA A 392 -16.89 -19.35 -3.62
CA ALA A 392 -15.78 -19.55 -2.71
C ALA A 392 -14.55 -20.05 -3.44
N ARG A 393 -13.39 -19.67 -2.92
CA ARG A 393 -12.06 -20.16 -3.31
C ARG A 393 -11.30 -20.55 -2.06
N TYR A 394 -10.53 -21.62 -2.15
CA TYR A 394 -9.71 -22.10 -1.04
C TYR A 394 -8.32 -22.54 -1.51
N GLY A 395 -7.29 -21.98 -0.88
CA GLY A 395 -5.91 -22.39 -1.10
C GLY A 395 -5.61 -23.71 -0.37
N ILE A 396 -5.48 -24.81 -1.12
CA ILE A 396 -5.14 -26.11 -0.53
C ILE A 396 -3.65 -26.15 -0.17
N ASN A 397 -2.81 -25.71 -1.08
CA ASN A 397 -1.36 -25.66 -0.92
C ASN A 397 -0.76 -24.59 -1.87
N ASP A 398 0.57 -24.47 -1.93
CA ASP A 398 1.26 -23.45 -2.72
C ASP A 398 1.09 -23.56 -4.24
N TRP A 399 0.51 -24.66 -4.74
CA TRP A 399 0.33 -24.89 -6.15
C TRP A 399 -1.13 -25.15 -6.58
N LEU A 400 -2.07 -25.29 -5.62
CA LEU A 400 -3.47 -25.61 -5.92
C LEU A 400 -4.43 -24.75 -5.11
N THR A 401 -5.31 -24.06 -5.83
CA THR A 401 -6.50 -23.38 -5.31
C THR A 401 -7.73 -24.01 -5.92
N THR A 402 -8.70 -24.41 -5.11
CA THR A 402 -10.01 -24.89 -5.56
C THR A 402 -11.04 -23.78 -5.54
N GLU A 403 -12.05 -23.91 -6.39
CA GLU A 403 -13.13 -22.94 -6.58
C GLU A 403 -14.48 -23.65 -6.58
N GLY A 404 -15.50 -23.01 -6.02
CA GLY A 404 -16.87 -23.48 -6.02
C GLY A 404 -17.84 -22.32 -6.24
N ARG A 405 -18.96 -22.59 -6.91
CA ARG A 405 -20.05 -21.64 -7.12
C ARG A 405 -21.38 -22.33 -7.10
N VAL A 406 -22.36 -21.71 -6.45
CA VAL A 406 -23.75 -22.13 -6.43
C VAL A 406 -24.64 -20.92 -6.64
N GLU A 407 -25.63 -21.03 -7.50
CA GLU A 407 -26.68 -20.03 -7.68
C GLU A 407 -28.06 -20.69 -7.57
N PHE A 408 -28.99 -19.97 -7.02
CA PHE A 408 -30.36 -20.47 -6.92
C PHE A 408 -31.40 -19.36 -7.05
N SER A 409 -32.51 -19.69 -7.64
CA SER A 409 -33.76 -18.94 -7.61
C SER A 409 -34.94 -19.91 -7.79
N ASN A 410 -36.17 -19.41 -7.76
CA ASN A 410 -37.34 -20.29 -8.04
C ASN A 410 -37.32 -20.90 -9.44
N ALA A 411 -36.59 -20.30 -10.39
CA ALA A 411 -36.57 -20.73 -11.77
C ALA A 411 -35.21 -21.24 -12.26
N LEU A 412 -34.18 -21.24 -11.38
CA LEU A 412 -32.82 -21.58 -11.76
C LEU A 412 -32.05 -22.16 -10.59
N ARG A 413 -31.32 -23.23 -10.87
CA ARG A 413 -30.27 -23.77 -10.00
C ARG A 413 -29.00 -23.89 -10.82
N LEU A 414 -27.86 -23.60 -10.24
CA LEU A 414 -26.56 -23.74 -10.85
C LEU A 414 -25.56 -24.21 -9.80
N ALA A 415 -24.73 -25.17 -10.20
CA ALA A 415 -23.58 -25.59 -9.41
C ALA A 415 -22.35 -25.75 -10.31
N GLY A 416 -21.20 -25.41 -9.79
CA GLY A 416 -19.92 -25.52 -10.51
C GLY A 416 -18.73 -25.61 -9.58
N VAL A 417 -17.70 -26.23 -10.12
CA VAL A 417 -16.40 -26.39 -9.46
C VAL A 417 -15.29 -26.00 -10.40
N GLY A 418 -14.20 -25.51 -9.85
CA GLY A 418 -13.02 -25.11 -10.60
C GLY A 418 -11.74 -25.31 -9.80
N SER A 419 -10.64 -25.14 -10.51
CA SER A 419 -9.30 -25.18 -9.92
C SER A 419 -8.34 -24.25 -10.64
N VAL A 420 -7.40 -23.70 -9.87
CA VAL A 420 -6.24 -22.96 -10.36
C VAL A 420 -4.99 -23.67 -9.87
N MET A 421 -4.14 -24.11 -10.81
CA MET A 421 -2.98 -24.93 -10.54
C MET A 421 -1.71 -24.29 -11.06
N LYS A 422 -0.69 -24.13 -10.22
CA LYS A 422 0.65 -23.71 -10.62
C LYS A 422 1.47 -24.91 -11.10
N LEU A 423 1.90 -24.89 -12.34
CA LEU A 423 2.72 -25.92 -12.95
C LEU A 423 4.22 -25.62 -12.72
N LYS A 424 4.66 -25.65 -11.45
CA LYS A 424 6.03 -25.27 -11.06
C LYS A 424 6.44 -23.92 -11.68
N HIS A 425 7.41 -23.90 -12.56
CA HIS A 425 7.89 -22.70 -13.27
C HIS A 425 7.29 -22.55 -14.70
N PHE A 426 6.38 -23.44 -15.11
CA PHE A 426 5.75 -23.41 -16.43
C PHE A 426 4.43 -22.65 -16.49
N GLY A 427 4.08 -21.88 -15.45
CA GLY A 427 2.90 -21.06 -15.44
C GLY A 427 1.75 -21.63 -14.63
N VAL A 428 0.54 -21.17 -14.96
CA VAL A 428 -0.69 -21.50 -14.24
C VAL A 428 -1.75 -21.99 -15.19
N LEU A 429 -2.37 -23.09 -14.83
CA LEU A 429 -3.53 -23.70 -15.50
C LEU A 429 -4.77 -23.45 -14.64
N SER A 430 -5.85 -23.00 -15.23
CA SER A 430 -7.16 -22.90 -14.61
C SER A 430 -8.19 -23.72 -15.38
N SER A 431 -9.09 -24.39 -14.66
CA SER A 431 -10.15 -25.16 -15.27
C SER A 431 -11.41 -25.11 -14.43
N SER A 432 -12.56 -25.14 -15.07
CA SER A 432 -13.85 -25.24 -14.37
C SER A 432 -14.88 -25.97 -15.19
N VAL A 433 -15.86 -26.54 -14.47
CA VAL A 433 -17.10 -27.08 -15.03
C VAL A 433 -18.26 -26.59 -14.17
N SER A 434 -19.33 -26.19 -14.81
CA SER A 434 -20.57 -25.83 -14.13
C SER A 434 -21.78 -26.33 -14.93
N GLN A 435 -22.82 -26.69 -14.21
CA GLN A 435 -24.09 -27.14 -14.76
C GLN A 435 -25.23 -26.27 -14.24
N SER A 436 -26.17 -25.95 -15.09
CA SER A 436 -27.37 -25.21 -14.76
C SER A 436 -28.62 -26.02 -15.07
N TRP A 437 -29.61 -25.83 -14.22
CA TRP A 437 -30.98 -26.37 -14.38
C TRP A 437 -31.93 -25.20 -14.28
N ALA A 438 -32.66 -24.93 -15.38
CA ALA A 438 -33.58 -23.80 -15.46
C ALA A 438 -34.97 -24.23 -15.94
N ASP A 439 -35.99 -23.66 -15.31
CA ASP A 439 -37.37 -23.94 -15.64
C ASP A 439 -37.80 -23.26 -16.93
N ARG A 440 -38.93 -23.74 -17.53
CA ARG A 440 -39.55 -23.23 -18.76
C ARG A 440 -39.76 -21.71 -18.76
N GLU A 441 -40.01 -21.12 -17.62
CA GLU A 441 -40.22 -19.68 -17.49
C GLU A 441 -39.07 -18.81 -17.97
N LEU A 442 -37.83 -19.33 -17.92
CA LEU A 442 -36.65 -18.64 -18.46
C LEU A 442 -36.50 -18.78 -19.96
N ASN A 443 -37.22 -19.74 -20.57
CA ASN A 443 -37.21 -19.96 -21.98
C ASN A 443 -38.60 -19.67 -22.59
N ARG A 444 -38.91 -18.41 -22.75
CA ARG A 444 -40.22 -17.98 -23.31
C ARG A 444 -40.48 -18.39 -24.76
N PHE A 445 -39.43 -18.84 -25.45
CA PHE A 445 -39.55 -19.18 -26.88
C PHE A 445 -39.81 -20.67 -27.17
N GLU A 446 -39.22 -21.57 -26.35
CA GLU A 446 -39.27 -23.00 -26.64
C GLU A 446 -40.11 -23.81 -25.64
N ASN A 447 -40.58 -23.22 -24.56
CA ASN A 447 -41.39 -23.85 -23.51
C ASN A 447 -40.79 -25.18 -22.96
N LYS A 448 -39.45 -25.28 -22.92
CA LYS A 448 -38.69 -26.44 -22.45
C LYS A 448 -37.86 -26.07 -21.25
N ASN A 449 -37.62 -27.05 -20.36
CA ASN A 449 -36.61 -26.95 -19.32
C ASN A 449 -35.24 -26.85 -19.99
N LEU A 450 -34.39 -25.97 -19.44
CA LEU A 450 -33.05 -25.72 -19.93
C LEU A 450 -32.03 -26.34 -19.00
N ASN A 451 -31.32 -27.38 -19.47
CA ASN A 451 -30.20 -27.95 -18.74
C ASN A 451 -28.96 -27.79 -19.62
N GLY A 452 -28.00 -27.06 -19.14
CA GLY A 452 -26.78 -26.78 -19.89
C GLY A 452 -25.53 -26.79 -19.04
N ASN A 453 -24.42 -27.00 -19.71
CA ASN A 453 -23.09 -27.03 -19.09
C ASN A 453 -22.22 -25.89 -19.58
N GLN A 454 -21.29 -25.49 -18.75
CA GLN A 454 -20.19 -24.59 -19.10
C GLN A 454 -18.87 -25.24 -18.75
N TYR A 455 -17.90 -25.14 -19.63
CA TYR A 455 -16.52 -25.57 -19.45
C TYR A 455 -15.60 -24.39 -19.67
N THR A 456 -14.59 -24.22 -18.81
CA THR A 456 -13.55 -23.21 -19.04
C THR A 456 -12.17 -23.83 -18.88
N LEU A 457 -11.24 -23.34 -19.68
CA LEU A 457 -9.83 -23.72 -19.61
C LEU A 457 -9.00 -22.46 -19.83
N GLY A 458 -8.13 -22.16 -18.91
CA GLY A 458 -7.20 -21.04 -18.99
C GLY A 458 -5.78 -21.50 -18.74
N TYR A 459 -4.85 -20.94 -19.47
CA TYR A 459 -3.42 -21.12 -19.22
C TYR A 459 -2.72 -19.78 -19.32
N SER A 460 -1.84 -19.50 -18.40
CA SER A 460 -1.03 -18.28 -18.41
C SER A 460 0.41 -18.56 -18.02
N TYR A 461 1.31 -17.99 -18.82
CA TYR A 461 2.74 -18.02 -18.57
C TYR A 461 3.32 -16.62 -18.82
N ASN A 462 4.00 -16.05 -17.84
CA ASN A 462 4.58 -14.72 -17.93
C ASN A 462 6.04 -14.75 -17.46
N GLN A 463 6.90 -14.12 -18.24
CA GLN A 463 8.27 -13.80 -17.85
C GLN A 463 8.66 -12.43 -18.43
N LYS A 464 9.81 -11.90 -18.05
CA LYS A 464 10.27 -10.55 -18.42
C LYS A 464 10.20 -10.26 -19.94
N ARG A 465 10.58 -11.22 -20.79
CA ARG A 465 10.68 -11.04 -22.24
C ARG A 465 9.60 -11.76 -23.06
N PHE A 466 8.88 -12.64 -22.44
CA PHE A 466 7.88 -13.47 -23.15
C PHE A 466 6.71 -13.78 -22.24
N GLY A 467 5.50 -13.70 -22.76
CA GLY A 467 4.30 -14.14 -22.11
C GLY A 467 3.31 -14.74 -23.07
N PHE A 468 2.56 -15.70 -22.57
CA PHE A 468 1.49 -16.38 -23.31
C PHE A 468 0.27 -16.54 -22.42
N GLY A 469 -0.90 -16.21 -22.95
CA GLY A 469 -2.20 -16.41 -22.31
C GLY A 469 -3.16 -17.08 -23.26
N LEU A 470 -3.88 -18.08 -22.75
CA LEU A 470 -4.96 -18.77 -23.47
C LEU A 470 -6.16 -18.87 -22.52
N ASN A 471 -7.32 -18.40 -22.97
CA ASN A 471 -8.59 -18.62 -22.29
C ASN A 471 -9.61 -19.18 -23.29
N HIS A 472 -10.21 -20.28 -22.91
CA HIS A 472 -11.30 -20.90 -23.63
C HIS A 472 -12.50 -21.06 -22.71
N SER A 473 -13.66 -20.66 -23.15
CA SER A 473 -14.94 -20.99 -22.53
C SER A 473 -15.93 -21.51 -23.54
N GLN A 474 -16.62 -22.55 -23.17
CA GLN A 474 -17.70 -23.13 -23.97
C GLN A 474 -18.94 -23.32 -23.09
N ARG A 475 -20.06 -22.86 -23.58
CA ARG A 475 -21.38 -22.98 -22.94
C ARG A 475 -22.34 -23.67 -23.87
N ASP A 476 -23.16 -24.54 -23.33
CA ASP A 476 -24.32 -25.04 -24.08
C ASP A 476 -25.32 -23.92 -24.31
N LYS A 477 -26.13 -24.03 -25.36
CA LYS A 477 -27.15 -23.00 -25.67
C LYS A 477 -28.15 -22.86 -24.51
N GLU A 478 -28.43 -23.95 -23.86
CA GLU A 478 -29.37 -24.11 -22.75
C GLU A 478 -28.77 -23.63 -21.39
N TYR A 479 -27.47 -23.38 -21.33
CA TYR A 479 -26.84 -22.91 -20.09
C TYR A 479 -27.43 -21.56 -19.65
N SER A 480 -27.76 -21.48 -18.38
CA SER A 480 -28.41 -20.31 -17.77
C SER A 480 -27.76 -20.00 -16.43
N ASP A 481 -27.59 -18.73 -16.15
CA ASP A 481 -27.16 -18.20 -14.86
C ASP A 481 -28.11 -17.07 -14.41
N LEU A 482 -27.91 -16.57 -13.19
CA LEU A 482 -28.79 -15.51 -12.64
C LEU A 482 -28.79 -14.22 -13.47
N SER A 483 -27.77 -13.98 -14.31
CA SER A 483 -27.73 -12.77 -15.15
C SER A 483 -28.88 -12.73 -16.15
N LYS A 484 -29.42 -13.86 -16.56
CA LYS A 484 -30.60 -13.94 -17.43
C LYS A 484 -31.87 -13.39 -16.81
N LEU A 485 -31.94 -13.31 -15.48
CA LEU A 485 -33.09 -12.75 -14.77
C LEU A 485 -33.10 -11.21 -14.70
N GLN A 486 -32.02 -10.54 -15.09
CA GLN A 486 -31.91 -9.08 -14.94
C GLN A 486 -32.74 -8.30 -15.96
N TYR A 487 -33.04 -8.89 -17.09
CA TYR A 487 -33.74 -8.20 -18.17
C TYR A 487 -35.05 -8.90 -18.53
N SER A 488 -36.14 -8.19 -18.38
CA SER A 488 -37.47 -8.75 -18.62
C SER A 488 -37.79 -8.97 -20.11
N ASN A 489 -37.12 -8.26 -21.03
CA ASN A 489 -37.46 -8.25 -22.45
C ASN A 489 -36.26 -8.46 -23.39
N LEU A 490 -35.04 -8.59 -22.88
CA LEU A 490 -33.86 -8.79 -23.71
C LEU A 490 -33.45 -10.27 -23.66
N ILE A 491 -33.27 -10.87 -24.81
CA ILE A 491 -32.63 -12.15 -24.97
C ILE A 491 -31.17 -11.92 -24.58
N SER A 492 -30.76 -12.33 -23.37
CA SER A 492 -29.36 -12.34 -23.00
C SER A 492 -28.66 -13.40 -23.85
N ALA A 493 -28.04 -12.95 -24.92
CA ALA A 493 -27.22 -13.81 -25.75
C ALA A 493 -25.86 -14.03 -25.08
N ASN A 494 -25.74 -15.14 -24.39
CA ASN A 494 -24.43 -15.53 -23.85
C ASN A 494 -23.56 -16.08 -24.96
N SER A 495 -22.28 -15.73 -24.97
CA SER A 495 -21.30 -16.35 -25.88
C SER A 495 -21.23 -17.84 -25.62
N THR A 496 -21.55 -18.63 -26.66
CA THR A 496 -21.51 -20.10 -26.57
C THR A 496 -20.10 -20.65 -26.69
N LYS A 497 -19.22 -19.95 -27.41
CA LYS A 497 -17.78 -20.29 -27.51
C LYS A 497 -16.95 -19.03 -27.50
N ASN A 498 -15.96 -18.99 -26.65
CA ASN A 498 -15.00 -17.91 -26.60
C ASN A 498 -13.58 -18.45 -26.52
N TRP A 499 -12.70 -17.98 -27.39
CA TRP A 499 -11.29 -18.21 -27.39
C TRP A 499 -10.57 -16.89 -27.36
N VAL A 500 -9.69 -16.71 -26.41
CA VAL A 500 -8.79 -15.56 -26.34
C VAL A 500 -7.37 -16.12 -26.17
N ALA A 501 -6.54 -15.92 -27.17
CA ALA A 501 -5.12 -16.25 -27.08
C ALA A 501 -4.31 -14.98 -27.29
N ASN A 502 -3.33 -14.75 -26.44
CA ASN A 502 -2.43 -13.62 -26.57
C ASN A 502 -1.00 -14.05 -26.23
N THR A 503 -0.06 -13.45 -26.91
CA THR A 503 1.36 -13.59 -26.62
C THR A 503 2.08 -12.27 -26.83
N TYR A 504 3.10 -12.05 -26.05
CA TYR A 504 4.03 -10.95 -26.25
C TYR A 504 5.46 -11.46 -26.22
N PHE A 505 6.31 -10.79 -26.95
CA PHE A 505 7.74 -11.03 -26.98
C PHE A 505 8.48 -9.69 -27.01
N ALA A 506 9.38 -9.47 -26.09
CA ALA A 506 10.15 -8.25 -25.96
C ALA A 506 11.64 -8.52 -26.15
N THR A 507 12.28 -7.72 -27.00
CA THR A 507 13.71 -7.75 -27.24
C THR A 507 14.38 -6.45 -26.76
N GLU A 508 15.66 -6.50 -26.50
CA GLU A 508 16.44 -5.32 -26.11
C GLU A 508 16.66 -4.33 -27.25
N ASN A 509 16.69 -4.81 -28.49
CA ASN A 509 17.04 -3.99 -29.66
C ASN A 509 15.84 -3.64 -30.55
N SER A 510 14.87 -4.57 -30.69
CA SER A 510 13.76 -4.40 -31.64
C SER A 510 12.44 -3.98 -30.99
N GLY A 511 12.40 -3.88 -29.65
CA GLY A 511 11.19 -3.53 -28.92
C GLY A 511 10.29 -4.71 -28.64
N SER A 512 8.98 -4.45 -28.52
CA SER A 512 7.98 -5.44 -28.14
C SER A 512 7.03 -5.80 -29.28
N PHE A 513 6.75 -7.08 -29.42
CA PHE A 513 5.80 -7.63 -30.37
C PHE A 513 4.64 -8.26 -29.59
N GLY A 514 3.44 -8.09 -30.09
CA GLY A 514 2.23 -8.68 -29.54
C GLY A 514 1.42 -9.38 -30.63
N VAL A 515 0.82 -10.50 -30.27
CA VAL A 515 -0.18 -11.20 -31.09
C VAL A 515 -1.37 -11.52 -30.20
N ALA A 516 -2.56 -11.19 -30.68
CA ALA A 516 -3.79 -11.56 -30.02
C ALA A 516 -4.76 -12.19 -31.03
N TYR A 517 -5.42 -13.27 -30.63
CA TYR A 517 -6.49 -13.92 -31.40
C TYR A 517 -7.72 -14.04 -30.52
N ILE A 518 -8.84 -13.53 -31.02
CA ILE A 518 -10.12 -13.58 -30.33
C ILE A 518 -11.12 -14.23 -31.25
N ARG A 519 -11.79 -15.28 -30.77
CA ARG A 519 -12.94 -15.87 -31.43
C ARG A 519 -14.09 -15.94 -30.44
N SER A 520 -15.16 -15.28 -30.73
CA SER A 520 -16.39 -15.31 -29.94
C SER A 520 -17.56 -15.71 -30.82
N LYS A 521 -18.33 -16.69 -30.36
CA LYS A 521 -19.59 -17.08 -31.01
C LYS A 521 -20.72 -16.89 -30.02
N THR A 522 -21.72 -16.14 -30.41
CA THR A 522 -22.95 -15.87 -29.65
C THR A 522 -24.15 -16.18 -30.53
N ASN A 523 -24.83 -17.28 -30.26
CA ASN A 523 -25.88 -17.81 -31.16
C ASN A 523 -25.33 -17.99 -32.59
N ASP A 524 -25.88 -17.23 -33.55
CA ASP A 524 -25.47 -17.28 -34.95
C ASP A 524 -24.46 -16.20 -35.35
N ILE A 525 -24.12 -15.30 -34.42
CA ILE A 525 -23.12 -14.26 -34.63
C ILE A 525 -21.75 -14.79 -34.22
N GLU A 526 -20.81 -14.81 -35.13
CA GLU A 526 -19.43 -15.16 -34.90
C GLU A 526 -18.50 -13.97 -35.17
N ASN A 527 -17.54 -13.73 -34.28
CA ASN A 527 -16.47 -12.76 -34.45
C ASN A 527 -15.14 -13.51 -34.42
N LYS A 528 -14.25 -13.24 -35.35
CA LYS A 528 -12.90 -13.81 -35.43
C LYS A 528 -11.92 -12.71 -35.75
N LEU A 529 -11.17 -12.28 -34.73
CA LEU A 529 -10.26 -11.15 -34.84
C LEU A 529 -8.82 -11.61 -34.56
N MET A 530 -7.90 -11.14 -35.35
CA MET A 530 -6.47 -11.25 -35.09
C MET A 530 -5.82 -9.88 -35.08
N ASN A 531 -5.03 -9.62 -34.06
CA ASN A 531 -4.23 -8.40 -33.94
C ASN A 531 -2.75 -8.77 -33.86
N LEU A 532 -1.95 -8.08 -34.64
CA LEU A 532 -0.49 -8.07 -34.56
C LEU A 532 -0.07 -6.65 -34.15
N SER A 533 0.83 -6.51 -33.22
CA SER A 533 1.36 -5.22 -32.79
C SER A 533 2.87 -5.26 -32.65
N TRP A 534 3.49 -4.14 -32.94
CA TRP A 534 4.92 -3.92 -32.75
C TRP A 534 5.17 -2.50 -32.23
N ALA A 535 5.91 -2.40 -31.13
CA ALA A 535 6.37 -1.16 -30.56
C ALA A 535 7.91 -1.15 -30.57
N PRO A 536 8.56 -0.52 -31.57
CA PRO A 536 10.01 -0.47 -31.68
C PRO A 536 10.63 0.37 -30.56
N ILE A 537 11.88 0.08 -30.22
CA ILE A 537 12.72 0.96 -29.40
C ILE A 537 13.23 2.08 -30.29
N LEU A 538 12.93 3.32 -29.90
CA LEU A 538 13.42 4.49 -30.63
C LEU A 538 14.81 4.89 -30.16
N PRO A 539 15.61 5.51 -31.08
CA PRO A 539 16.94 6.01 -30.73
C PRO A 539 16.92 7.02 -29.58
N PRO A 540 18.02 7.14 -28.80
CA PRO A 540 18.06 7.99 -27.60
C PRO A 540 17.76 9.49 -27.85
N HIS A 541 17.98 9.99 -29.04
CA HIS A 541 17.66 11.39 -29.39
C HIS A 541 16.15 11.64 -29.54
N MET A 542 15.34 10.59 -29.73
CA MET A 542 13.87 10.66 -29.72
C MET A 542 13.28 10.35 -28.36
N ARG A 543 13.95 10.70 -27.26
CA ARG A 543 13.54 10.38 -25.89
C ARG A 543 12.10 10.79 -25.60
N GLY A 544 11.34 9.83 -25.10
CA GLY A 544 9.95 10.01 -24.74
C GLY A 544 8.94 9.85 -25.88
N ALA A 545 9.36 9.86 -27.13
CA ALA A 545 8.48 9.51 -28.24
C ALA A 545 8.22 8.00 -28.27
N THR A 546 7.03 7.60 -28.73
CA THR A 546 6.66 6.20 -28.94
C THR A 546 6.10 6.01 -30.33
N VAL A 547 6.48 4.91 -30.96
CA VAL A 547 5.93 4.45 -32.23
C VAL A 547 5.20 3.13 -31.97
N SER A 548 4.05 2.96 -32.57
CA SER A 548 3.37 1.67 -32.62
C SER A 548 2.85 1.37 -34.01
N LEU A 549 3.00 0.12 -34.40
CA LEU A 549 2.44 -0.44 -35.64
C LEU A 549 1.47 -1.54 -35.24
N SER A 550 0.30 -1.58 -35.84
CA SER A 550 -0.65 -2.65 -35.62
C SER A 550 -1.30 -3.10 -36.90
N ALA A 551 -1.57 -4.40 -37.01
CA ALA A 551 -2.32 -4.97 -38.10
C ALA A 551 -3.47 -5.79 -37.50
N ASN A 552 -4.68 -5.56 -37.99
CA ASN A 552 -5.89 -6.24 -37.54
C ASN A 552 -6.53 -6.97 -38.73
N ARG A 553 -7.05 -8.16 -38.46
CA ARG A 553 -7.82 -8.93 -39.41
C ARG A 553 -9.12 -9.42 -38.77
N ASP A 554 -10.24 -9.03 -39.34
CA ASP A 554 -11.52 -9.68 -39.12
C ASP A 554 -11.72 -10.78 -40.17
N PHE A 555 -11.86 -12.03 -39.75
CA PHE A 555 -12.02 -13.18 -40.65
C PHE A 555 -13.48 -13.41 -41.05
N VAL A 556 -14.43 -12.84 -40.32
CA VAL A 556 -15.88 -12.96 -40.62
C VAL A 556 -16.28 -11.90 -41.58
N GLU A 557 -16.06 -10.63 -41.28
CA GLU A 557 -16.33 -9.50 -42.16
C GLU A 557 -15.30 -9.37 -43.31
N LYS A 558 -14.21 -10.16 -43.25
CA LYS A 558 -13.08 -10.11 -44.17
C LYS A 558 -12.36 -8.75 -44.21
N ASP A 559 -12.57 -7.94 -43.22
CA ASP A 559 -11.95 -6.64 -43.06
C ASP A 559 -10.51 -6.75 -42.54
N TRP A 560 -9.69 -5.78 -42.92
CA TRP A 560 -8.33 -5.65 -42.40
C TRP A 560 -7.97 -4.18 -42.19
N SER A 561 -7.05 -3.95 -41.29
CA SER A 561 -6.41 -2.63 -41.09
C SER A 561 -4.95 -2.75 -40.73
N VAL A 562 -4.14 -1.83 -41.20
CA VAL A 562 -2.77 -1.62 -40.78
C VAL A 562 -2.65 -0.18 -40.30
N ALA A 563 -2.21 0.03 -39.08
CA ALA A 563 -2.14 1.35 -38.49
C ALA A 563 -0.72 1.65 -37.97
N PHE A 564 -0.32 2.88 -38.18
CA PHE A 564 0.87 3.50 -37.64
C PHE A 564 0.46 4.61 -36.67
N GLN A 565 1.11 4.70 -35.54
CA GLN A 565 0.93 5.78 -34.59
C GLN A 565 2.26 6.26 -34.05
N LEU A 566 2.44 7.55 -34.00
CA LEU A 566 3.57 8.25 -33.38
C LEU A 566 3.03 9.16 -32.30
N SER A 567 3.52 9.01 -31.08
CA SER A 567 3.25 9.90 -29.95
C SER A 567 4.54 10.59 -29.52
N VAL A 568 4.52 11.92 -29.48
CA VAL A 568 5.67 12.75 -29.12
C VAL A 568 5.30 13.62 -27.93
N PRO A 569 5.85 13.36 -26.74
CA PRO A 569 5.71 14.27 -25.62
C PRO A 569 6.53 15.55 -25.88
N LEU A 570 5.92 16.69 -25.65
CA LEU A 570 6.57 17.97 -25.78
C LEU A 570 7.09 18.40 -24.39
N ALA A 571 8.39 18.67 -24.30
CA ALA A 571 9.14 18.79 -23.04
C ALA A 571 8.66 19.89 -22.06
N LYS A 572 7.75 20.76 -22.46
CA LYS A 572 7.21 21.83 -21.63
C LYS A 572 5.69 21.67 -21.50
N ARG A 573 5.16 21.62 -20.27
CA ARG A 573 3.75 21.76 -19.91
C ARG A 573 2.83 20.54 -20.06
N ASN A 574 3.30 19.31 -19.87
CA ASN A 574 2.42 18.11 -19.99
C ASN A 574 1.67 18.04 -21.33
N THR A 575 2.31 18.46 -22.40
CA THR A 575 1.75 18.46 -23.76
C THR A 575 2.27 17.28 -24.55
N SER A 576 1.43 16.76 -25.44
CA SER A 576 1.83 15.73 -26.40
C SER A 576 1.15 15.96 -27.75
N THR A 577 1.82 15.48 -28.79
CA THR A 577 1.27 15.40 -30.16
C THR A 577 1.21 13.93 -30.55
N ASN A 578 0.07 13.52 -31.10
CA ASN A 578 -0.14 12.19 -31.61
C ASN A 578 -0.49 12.28 -33.09
N LEU A 579 0.22 11.51 -33.88
CA LEU A 579 -0.01 11.38 -35.33
C LEU A 579 -0.34 9.93 -35.61
N GLY A 580 -1.35 9.68 -36.43
CA GLY A 580 -1.67 8.32 -36.82
C GLY A 580 -2.16 8.25 -38.25
N TYR A 581 -1.89 7.10 -38.88
CA TYR A 581 -2.41 6.75 -40.21
C TYR A 581 -2.82 5.29 -40.16
N SER A 582 -3.98 5.00 -40.72
CA SER A 582 -4.50 3.65 -40.84
C SER A 582 -5.00 3.40 -42.25
N ARG A 583 -4.45 2.38 -42.85
CA ARG A 583 -4.97 1.82 -44.10
C ARG A 583 -5.88 0.63 -43.82
N GLN A 584 -7.06 0.63 -44.39
CA GLN A 584 -8.04 -0.41 -44.10
C GLN A 584 -8.92 -0.74 -45.32
N SER A 585 -9.61 -1.88 -45.25
CA SER A 585 -10.45 -2.38 -46.37
C SER A 585 -11.60 -1.44 -46.72
N LYS A 586 -12.07 -0.59 -45.78
CA LYS A 586 -13.23 0.29 -45.95
C LYS A 586 -12.89 1.75 -46.19
N GLY A 587 -11.63 2.07 -46.41
CA GLY A 587 -11.12 3.43 -46.61
C GLY A 587 -10.10 3.86 -45.59
N ASP A 588 -9.15 4.61 -46.00
CA ASP A 588 -8.01 5.05 -45.19
C ASP A 588 -8.41 6.23 -44.29
N TYR A 589 -7.72 6.36 -43.18
CA TYR A 589 -7.81 7.57 -42.36
C TYR A 589 -6.48 7.97 -41.75
N GLY A 590 -6.31 9.27 -41.63
CA GLY A 590 -5.20 9.85 -40.86
C GLY A 590 -5.70 10.78 -39.78
N TYR A 591 -4.96 10.92 -38.70
CA TYR A 591 -5.32 11.88 -37.63
C TYR A 591 -4.10 12.58 -37.06
N VAL A 592 -4.34 13.78 -36.60
CA VAL A 592 -3.45 14.56 -35.77
C VAL A 592 -4.19 14.99 -34.51
N ASN A 593 -3.55 14.81 -33.38
CA ASN A 593 -4.08 15.26 -32.12
C ASN A 593 -2.98 16.02 -31.36
N PHE A 594 -3.35 17.17 -30.83
CA PHE A 594 -2.49 17.97 -29.95
C PHE A 594 -3.21 18.19 -28.64
N ASN A 595 -2.61 17.75 -27.54
CA ASN A 595 -3.23 17.82 -26.25
C ASN A 595 -2.29 18.33 -25.14
N GLN A 596 -2.89 18.98 -24.16
CA GLN A 596 -2.29 19.34 -22.88
C GLN A 596 -3.17 18.80 -21.77
N ASN A 597 -2.61 17.95 -20.94
CA ASN A 597 -3.31 17.47 -19.75
C ASN A 597 -3.40 18.57 -18.69
N ILE A 598 -4.50 18.57 -17.94
CA ILE A 598 -4.65 19.47 -16.78
C ILE A 598 -3.50 19.18 -15.80
N PRO A 599 -2.73 20.19 -15.34
CA PRO A 599 -1.71 20.02 -14.32
C PRO A 599 -2.27 19.39 -13.04
N THR A 600 -1.44 18.67 -12.28
CA THR A 600 -1.85 18.03 -11.02
C THR A 600 -2.44 19.02 -10.02
N GLY A 601 -1.88 20.22 -9.93
CA GLY A 601 -2.36 21.30 -9.08
C GLY A 601 -3.61 22.04 -9.58
N GLY A 602 -4.16 21.64 -10.74
CA GLY A 602 -5.26 22.35 -11.41
C GLY A 602 -4.81 23.30 -12.49
N GLY A 603 -5.74 23.96 -13.17
CA GLY A 603 -5.51 24.85 -14.30
C GLY A 603 -6.21 24.38 -15.56
N PHE A 604 -5.69 24.77 -16.71
CA PHE A 604 -6.27 24.48 -18.01
C PHE A 604 -5.60 23.25 -18.66
N GLY A 605 -6.43 22.46 -19.31
CA GLY A 605 -6.05 21.45 -20.28
C GLY A 605 -6.82 21.69 -21.59
N PHE A 606 -6.30 21.17 -22.68
CA PHE A 606 -7.01 21.21 -23.96
C PHE A 606 -6.67 19.99 -24.81
N ASP A 607 -7.55 19.70 -25.76
CA ASP A 607 -7.42 18.65 -26.75
C ASP A 607 -7.96 19.17 -28.07
N VAL A 608 -7.14 19.13 -29.09
CA VAL A 608 -7.53 19.50 -30.46
C VAL A 608 -7.11 18.37 -31.37
N SER A 609 -8.09 17.82 -32.10
CA SER A 609 -7.83 16.72 -33.01
C SER A 609 -8.55 16.93 -34.34
N ARG A 610 -7.90 16.48 -35.39
CA ARG A 610 -8.51 16.34 -36.71
C ARG A 610 -8.24 14.95 -37.23
N ARG A 611 -9.29 14.30 -37.71
CA ARG A 611 -9.22 13.04 -38.40
C ARG A 611 -9.74 13.24 -39.82
N TYR A 612 -8.92 12.92 -40.77
CA TYR A 612 -9.26 12.86 -42.20
C TYR A 612 -9.68 11.45 -42.54
N ASN A 613 -10.79 11.27 -43.24
CA ASN A 613 -11.32 9.98 -43.68
C ASN A 613 -11.49 9.99 -45.19
N GLU A 614 -11.09 8.92 -45.89
CA GLU A 614 -11.20 8.81 -47.30
C GLU A 614 -12.65 8.62 -47.78
N ASN A 615 -13.42 7.76 -47.13
CA ASN A 615 -14.74 7.34 -47.56
C ASN A 615 -15.88 7.76 -46.57
N SER A 616 -15.59 8.69 -45.67
CA SER A 616 -16.60 9.25 -44.75
C SER A 616 -16.26 10.70 -44.45
N ASP A 617 -17.19 11.41 -43.80
CA ASP A 617 -16.91 12.79 -43.37
C ASP A 617 -15.65 12.86 -42.45
N ASP A 618 -14.91 13.92 -42.57
CA ASP A 618 -13.82 14.23 -41.64
C ASP A 618 -14.38 14.42 -40.23
N PHE A 619 -13.50 14.38 -39.27
CA PHE A 619 -13.89 14.62 -37.88
C PHE A 619 -12.91 15.59 -37.22
N ASN A 620 -13.45 16.69 -36.73
CA ASN A 620 -12.71 17.67 -35.96
C ASN A 620 -13.22 17.69 -34.54
N GLN A 621 -12.35 17.86 -33.59
CA GLN A 621 -12.71 17.99 -32.17
C GLN A 621 -11.82 19.06 -31.53
N ALA A 622 -12.45 19.87 -30.71
CA ALA A 622 -11.76 20.80 -29.84
C ALA A 622 -12.40 20.73 -28.44
N ARG A 623 -11.59 20.60 -27.42
CA ARG A 623 -12.01 20.56 -26.04
C ARG A 623 -11.09 21.41 -25.19
N VAL A 624 -11.67 22.16 -24.27
CA VAL A 624 -10.97 22.89 -23.20
C VAL A 624 -11.52 22.39 -21.87
N SER A 625 -10.62 22.03 -20.99
CA SER A 625 -10.94 21.57 -19.66
C SER A 625 -10.27 22.47 -18.62
N TYR A 626 -10.98 22.78 -17.56
CA TYR A 626 -10.46 23.60 -16.45
C TYR A 626 -10.76 22.94 -15.12
N ARG A 627 -9.77 22.85 -14.26
CA ARG A 627 -9.91 22.34 -12.91
C ARG A 627 -9.35 23.31 -11.90
N ASN A 628 -10.11 23.62 -10.89
CA ASN A 628 -9.64 24.29 -9.70
C ASN A 628 -10.01 23.46 -8.45
N ARG A 629 -9.81 23.96 -7.25
CA ARG A 629 -10.11 23.20 -6.02
C ARG A 629 -11.59 22.88 -5.80
N TYR A 630 -12.51 23.52 -6.53
CA TYR A 630 -13.95 23.41 -6.31
C TYR A 630 -14.70 22.66 -7.42
N VAL A 631 -14.27 22.84 -8.65
CA VAL A 631 -15.01 22.35 -9.82
C VAL A 631 -14.08 21.93 -10.93
N ASN A 632 -14.52 20.91 -11.67
CA ASN A 632 -14.02 20.51 -12.96
C ASN A 632 -15.02 20.96 -14.04
N THR A 633 -14.54 21.66 -15.05
CA THR A 633 -15.33 22.11 -16.19
C THR A 633 -14.73 21.56 -17.47
N ASP A 634 -15.58 21.10 -18.37
CA ASP A 634 -15.19 20.58 -19.68
C ASP A 634 -16.13 21.14 -20.74
N VAL A 635 -15.58 21.83 -21.75
CA VAL A 635 -16.32 22.40 -22.87
C VAL A 635 -15.70 21.94 -24.15
N GLY A 636 -16.50 21.50 -25.09
CA GLY A 636 -15.97 21.06 -26.35
C GLY A 636 -16.96 21.07 -27.49
N MET A 637 -16.42 20.85 -28.67
CA MET A 637 -17.15 20.69 -29.91
C MET A 637 -16.55 19.57 -30.74
N SER A 638 -17.35 18.88 -31.51
CA SER A 638 -16.91 17.87 -32.46
C SER A 638 -17.82 17.78 -33.67
N GLY A 639 -17.27 17.45 -34.80
CA GLY A 639 -18.02 17.28 -36.07
C GLY A 639 -17.17 17.61 -37.29
N ASP A 640 -17.84 17.72 -38.44
CA ASP A 640 -17.25 18.24 -39.70
C ASP A 640 -18.12 19.37 -40.24
N LYS A 641 -19.18 19.02 -40.97
CA LYS A 641 -20.16 19.98 -41.50
C LYS A 641 -21.19 20.38 -40.47
N ASN A 642 -21.51 19.48 -39.53
CA ASN A 642 -22.42 19.68 -38.40
C ASN A 642 -21.65 19.47 -37.11
N TYR A 643 -21.71 20.44 -36.21
CA TYR A 643 -21.00 20.40 -34.97
C TYR A 643 -21.91 20.07 -33.79
N ASN A 644 -21.40 19.24 -32.95
CA ASN A 644 -21.97 18.91 -31.65
C ASN A 644 -21.21 19.63 -30.56
N TYR A 645 -21.93 20.21 -29.62
CA TYR A 645 -21.33 20.97 -28.51
C TYR A 645 -21.66 20.28 -27.20
N TRP A 646 -20.73 20.31 -26.24
CA TRP A 646 -21.00 19.82 -24.90
C TRP A 646 -20.37 20.71 -23.84
N LEU A 647 -21.03 20.64 -22.68
CA LEU A 647 -20.57 21.25 -21.44
C LEU A 647 -20.68 20.22 -20.33
N GLY A 648 -19.54 19.96 -19.64
CA GLY A 648 -19.47 19.15 -18.43
C GLY A 648 -19.10 20.01 -17.24
N LEU A 649 -19.75 19.77 -16.10
CA LEU A 649 -19.44 20.38 -14.81
C LEU A 649 -19.49 19.31 -13.74
N SER A 650 -18.41 19.11 -12.97
CA SER A 650 -18.42 18.15 -11.87
C SER A 650 -17.76 18.70 -10.61
N GLY A 651 -18.25 18.26 -9.47
CA GLY A 651 -17.77 18.68 -8.18
C GLY A 651 -18.44 17.92 -7.04
N SER A 652 -18.20 18.41 -5.83
CA SER A 652 -18.73 17.83 -4.59
C SER A 652 -19.13 18.91 -3.60
N VAL A 653 -20.21 18.65 -2.86
CA VAL A 653 -20.58 19.40 -1.66
C VAL A 653 -20.53 18.48 -0.47
N ILE A 654 -19.82 18.87 0.59
CA ILE A 654 -19.57 18.04 1.76
C ILE A 654 -20.01 18.79 3.01
N LEU A 655 -20.75 18.11 3.88
CA LEU A 655 -21.02 18.52 5.25
C LEU A 655 -20.19 17.61 6.18
N MET A 656 -19.19 18.17 6.83
CA MET A 656 -18.28 17.45 7.73
C MET A 656 -17.68 18.39 8.75
N SER A 657 -17.44 17.91 9.97
CA SER A 657 -16.85 18.72 11.07
C SER A 657 -17.65 19.98 11.41
N GLY A 658 -18.98 20.00 11.14
CA GLY A 658 -19.86 21.13 11.42
C GLY A 658 -19.85 22.24 10.35
N ASP A 659 -19.05 22.11 9.29
CA ASP A 659 -18.97 23.08 8.19
C ASP A 659 -19.40 22.46 6.84
N ILE A 660 -19.82 23.32 5.91
CA ILE A 660 -20.12 22.94 4.53
C ILE A 660 -18.94 23.36 3.65
N PHE A 661 -18.51 22.42 2.81
CA PHE A 661 -17.39 22.61 1.92
C PHE A 661 -17.79 22.29 0.47
N ALA A 662 -17.19 23.01 -0.47
CA ALA A 662 -17.17 22.66 -1.87
C ALA A 662 -15.78 22.13 -2.26
N SER A 663 -15.75 21.12 -3.08
CA SER A 663 -14.51 20.50 -3.57
C SER A 663 -14.69 19.98 -4.98
N ASN A 664 -13.62 19.70 -5.67
CA ASN A 664 -13.63 18.82 -6.83
C ASN A 664 -14.34 17.50 -6.49
N ARG A 665 -14.80 16.79 -7.51
CA ARG A 665 -15.40 15.47 -7.33
C ARG A 665 -14.49 14.61 -6.46
N LEU A 666 -15.01 14.18 -5.32
CA LEU A 666 -14.28 13.36 -4.37
C LEU A 666 -14.31 11.89 -4.80
N GLY A 667 -13.19 11.23 -4.62
CA GLY A 667 -13.02 9.83 -4.95
C GLY A 667 -13.70 8.86 -3.97
N GLN A 668 -13.23 7.63 -3.97
CA GLN A 668 -13.75 6.61 -3.06
C GLN A 668 -13.56 6.98 -1.59
N SER A 669 -12.40 7.52 -1.25
CA SER A 669 -12.10 8.05 0.09
C SER A 669 -11.35 9.36 -0.04
N PHE A 670 -11.41 10.19 0.98
CA PHE A 670 -10.81 11.53 1.01
C PHE A 670 -10.37 11.91 2.42
N ALA A 671 -9.55 12.96 2.53
CA ALA A 671 -9.15 13.48 3.82
C ALA A 671 -9.42 15.00 3.89
N LEU A 672 -9.94 15.46 5.03
CA LEU A 672 -10.02 16.84 5.42
C LEU A 672 -8.86 17.14 6.37
N ILE A 673 -7.94 17.97 5.92
CA ILE A 673 -6.82 18.41 6.76
C ILE A 673 -7.28 19.65 7.54
N ASP A 674 -7.07 19.61 8.84
CA ASP A 674 -7.39 20.68 9.78
C ASP A 674 -6.08 21.22 10.39
N THR A 675 -5.72 22.43 10.07
CA THR A 675 -4.53 23.14 10.56
C THR A 675 -4.86 24.06 11.75
N ASN A 676 -5.91 23.72 12.51
CA ASN A 676 -6.33 24.44 13.70
C ASN A 676 -6.55 25.93 13.45
N LYS A 677 -7.40 26.28 12.47
CA LYS A 677 -7.75 27.65 12.06
C LYS A 677 -6.56 28.46 11.50
N THR A 678 -5.44 27.83 11.17
CA THR A 678 -4.29 28.53 10.58
C THR A 678 -4.39 28.47 9.06
N ALA A 679 -4.47 29.62 8.42
CA ALA A 679 -4.52 29.77 6.97
C ALA A 679 -3.14 29.59 6.31
N ASP A 680 -3.15 29.38 5.00
CA ASP A 680 -1.97 29.39 4.11
C ASP A 680 -0.87 28.38 4.48
N VAL A 681 -1.21 27.32 5.23
CA VAL A 681 -0.29 26.24 5.59
C VAL A 681 -0.16 25.28 4.42
N PRO A 682 1.04 25.11 3.84
CA PRO A 682 1.26 24.13 2.79
C PRO A 682 1.06 22.71 3.30
N VAL A 683 0.22 21.94 2.59
CA VAL A 683 -0.12 20.57 2.94
C VAL A 683 0.36 19.62 1.85
N HIS A 684 0.99 18.53 2.27
CA HIS A 684 1.48 17.48 1.40
C HIS A 684 0.75 16.15 1.68
N TYR A 685 0.53 15.39 0.62
CA TYR A 685 0.06 14.02 0.65
C TYR A 685 1.08 13.15 -0.08
N GLU A 686 1.63 12.13 0.57
CA GLU A 686 2.72 11.29 0.04
C GLU A 686 3.85 12.14 -0.58
N ASN A 687 4.29 13.18 0.14
CA ASN A 687 5.29 14.18 -0.26
C ASN A 687 4.91 15.10 -1.44
N ASN A 688 3.74 14.93 -2.05
CA ASN A 688 3.26 15.81 -3.11
C ASN A 688 2.47 16.98 -2.51
N LEU A 689 2.81 18.21 -2.91
CA LEU A 689 2.07 19.39 -2.49
C LEU A 689 0.65 19.36 -3.06
N ILE A 690 -0.35 19.37 -2.19
CA ILE A 690 -1.76 19.43 -2.54
C ILE A 690 -2.26 20.87 -2.69
N GLY A 691 -1.73 21.76 -1.85
CA GLY A 691 -2.11 23.16 -1.79
C GLY A 691 -1.91 23.72 -0.40
N GLN A 692 -2.63 24.81 -0.09
CA GLN A 692 -2.59 25.50 1.21
C GLN A 692 -3.96 25.50 1.87
N SER A 693 -3.98 25.47 3.21
CA SER A 693 -5.21 25.61 3.99
C SER A 693 -5.91 26.96 3.71
N ASN A 694 -7.23 26.94 3.73
CA ASN A 694 -8.05 28.14 3.57
C ASN A 694 -8.05 29.02 4.83
N SER A 695 -8.80 30.15 4.81
CA SER A 695 -8.92 31.09 5.93
C SER A 695 -9.48 30.47 7.23
N LYS A 696 -10.16 29.33 7.14
CA LYS A 696 -10.64 28.55 8.29
C LYS A 696 -9.66 27.46 8.74
N GLY A 697 -8.52 27.30 8.07
CA GLY A 697 -7.54 26.26 8.35
C GLY A 697 -7.86 24.89 7.73
N TYR A 698 -8.63 24.81 6.66
CA TYR A 698 -9.03 23.55 6.04
C TYR A 698 -8.52 23.40 4.60
N ILE A 699 -8.17 22.17 4.23
CA ILE A 699 -7.91 21.78 2.84
C ILE A 699 -8.30 20.32 2.64
N PHE A 700 -8.87 19.99 1.47
CA PHE A 700 -9.18 18.61 1.07
C PHE A 700 -8.04 17.95 0.30
N VAL A 701 -7.80 16.70 0.63
CA VAL A 701 -7.13 15.72 -0.25
C VAL A 701 -8.24 14.92 -0.92
N PRO A 702 -8.57 15.18 -2.19
CA PRO A 702 -9.82 14.74 -2.80
C PRO A 702 -9.87 13.24 -3.11
N SER A 703 -8.73 12.57 -3.15
CA SER A 703 -8.66 11.13 -3.38
C SER A 703 -7.51 10.55 -2.58
N VAL A 704 -7.85 9.62 -1.68
CA VAL A 704 -6.88 8.83 -0.91
C VAL A 704 -7.17 7.35 -1.11
N THR A 705 -6.14 6.53 -1.04
CA THR A 705 -6.29 5.07 -1.14
C THR A 705 -6.93 4.55 0.15
N PRO A 706 -8.10 3.89 0.07
CA PRO A 706 -8.72 3.32 1.25
C PRO A 706 -7.83 2.27 1.90
N TYR A 707 -7.90 2.16 3.22
CA TYR A 707 -7.16 1.20 4.07
C TYR A 707 -5.64 1.28 3.98
N TYR A 708 -5.11 2.30 3.32
CA TYR A 708 -3.69 2.58 3.24
C TYR A 708 -3.35 3.74 4.18
N ALA A 709 -2.40 3.51 5.09
CA ALA A 709 -1.94 4.52 6.05
C ALA A 709 -1.06 5.57 5.37
N ALA A 710 -1.72 6.44 4.62
CA ALA A 710 -1.09 7.49 3.85
C ALA A 710 -0.40 8.52 4.74
N LYS A 711 0.70 9.07 4.26
CA LYS A 711 1.44 10.14 4.91
C LYS A 711 0.82 11.50 4.58
N TYR A 712 0.42 12.21 5.60
CA TYR A 712 0.03 13.62 5.53
C TYR A 712 1.06 14.44 6.25
N SER A 713 1.49 15.56 5.67
CA SER A 713 2.44 16.46 6.31
C SER A 713 2.16 17.92 5.99
N ILE A 714 2.56 18.80 6.89
CA ILE A 714 2.53 20.24 6.74
C ILE A 714 3.94 20.79 6.70
N ASN A 715 4.13 21.91 6.00
CA ASN A 715 5.41 22.61 6.01
C ASN A 715 5.32 23.84 6.93
N PRO A 716 5.96 23.82 8.11
CA PRO A 716 5.90 24.92 9.06
C PRO A 716 6.84 26.10 8.74
N ILE A 717 7.72 25.99 7.71
CA ILE A 717 8.74 27.02 7.40
C ILE A 717 8.11 28.41 7.13
N ASN A 718 6.91 28.44 6.56
CA ASN A 718 6.22 29.68 6.23
C ASN A 718 5.27 30.16 7.34
N LEU A 719 5.22 29.45 8.48
CA LEU A 719 4.45 29.94 9.61
C LEU A 719 5.15 31.16 10.23
N ALA A 720 4.38 32.11 10.64
CA ALA A 720 4.92 33.26 11.42
C ALA A 720 5.60 32.73 12.69
N SER A 721 6.62 33.44 13.17
CA SER A 721 7.47 33.02 14.30
C SER A 721 6.70 32.75 15.60
N ASN A 722 5.46 33.22 15.69
CA ASN A 722 4.55 33.03 16.81
C ASN A 722 3.64 31.78 16.68
N PHE A 723 3.85 30.94 15.70
CA PHE A 723 3.13 29.67 15.56
C PHE A 723 4.07 28.48 15.78
N ASN A 724 3.61 27.54 16.58
CA ASN A 724 4.30 26.29 16.83
C ASN A 724 3.42 25.11 16.40
N ALA A 725 3.98 24.24 15.56
CA ALA A 725 3.37 22.99 15.13
C ALA A 725 4.02 21.83 15.89
N THR A 726 3.34 21.27 16.86
CA THR A 726 3.87 20.15 17.66
C THR A 726 3.94 18.83 16.90
N GLN A 727 3.18 18.73 15.81
CA GLN A 727 3.19 17.57 14.92
C GLN A 727 3.09 18.04 13.47
N VAL A 728 4.05 17.69 12.66
CA VAL A 728 4.14 18.10 11.24
C VAL A 728 3.89 16.94 10.27
N GLU A 729 3.85 15.70 10.75
CA GLU A 729 3.59 14.51 9.96
C GLU A 729 2.62 13.59 10.69
N LYS A 730 1.69 13.00 9.94
CA LYS A 730 0.73 12.02 10.44
C LYS A 730 0.41 10.98 9.38
N ARG A 731 0.27 9.71 9.81
CA ARG A 731 -0.18 8.62 8.96
C ARG A 731 -1.56 8.19 9.40
N ILE A 732 -2.52 8.18 8.47
CA ILE A 732 -3.91 7.77 8.73
C ILE A 732 -4.42 7.01 7.52
N ALA A 733 -5.11 5.89 7.76
CA ALA A 733 -5.86 5.13 6.77
C ALA A 733 -7.34 5.54 6.81
N ALA A 734 -7.93 5.84 5.66
CA ALA A 734 -9.35 6.11 5.53
C ALA A 734 -10.13 4.83 5.19
N LYS A 735 -11.33 4.63 5.75
CA LYS A 735 -12.24 3.56 5.31
C LYS A 735 -12.78 3.85 3.90
N LEU A 736 -13.11 2.81 3.15
CA LEU A 736 -13.73 2.93 1.83
C LEU A 736 -15.04 3.73 1.90
N GLY A 737 -15.22 4.66 0.97
CA GLY A 737 -16.42 5.49 0.87
C GLY A 737 -16.46 6.67 1.83
N SER A 738 -15.51 6.81 2.75
CA SER A 738 -15.55 7.79 3.84
C SER A 738 -14.51 8.91 3.70
N GLY A 739 -14.70 9.95 4.48
CA GLY A 739 -13.73 11.00 4.74
C GLY A 739 -13.13 10.88 6.14
N VAL A 740 -11.85 11.20 6.29
CA VAL A 740 -11.17 11.30 7.59
C VAL A 740 -10.74 12.73 7.86
N VAL A 741 -10.66 13.10 9.15
CA VAL A 741 -10.10 14.39 9.58
C VAL A 741 -8.68 14.18 10.08
N VAL A 742 -7.72 14.82 9.42
CA VAL A 742 -6.32 14.82 9.83
C VAL A 742 -6.00 16.14 10.50
N LYS A 743 -5.90 16.13 11.82
CA LYS A 743 -5.64 17.36 12.60
C LYS A 743 -4.16 17.55 12.82
N PHE A 744 -3.68 18.73 12.48
CA PHE A 744 -2.35 19.23 12.84
C PHE A 744 -2.50 20.30 13.92
N PRO A 745 -1.99 20.05 15.14
CA PRO A 745 -2.14 20.97 16.25
C PRO A 745 -1.15 22.14 16.09
N ILE A 746 -1.53 23.11 15.27
CA ILE A 746 -0.82 24.39 15.19
C ILE A 746 -1.36 25.29 16.27
N LYS A 747 -0.51 25.72 17.17
CA LYS A 747 -0.85 26.65 18.26
C LYS A 747 -0.14 27.97 18.04
N GLN A 748 -0.85 29.04 18.26
CA GLN A 748 -0.22 30.36 18.36
C GLN A 748 0.51 30.43 19.70
N SER A 749 1.79 30.73 19.66
CA SER A 749 2.67 30.88 20.80
C SER A 749 3.21 32.32 20.77
N TYR A 750 3.00 33.04 21.80
CA TYR A 750 3.58 34.38 21.95
C TYR A 750 4.97 34.23 22.56
N ALA A 751 5.96 34.86 21.94
CA ALA A 751 7.32 34.90 22.45
C ALA A 751 7.79 36.33 22.65
N ALA A 752 8.64 36.54 23.63
CA ALA A 752 9.24 37.84 23.89
C ALA A 752 10.69 37.73 24.38
N ASN A 753 11.48 38.70 24.03
CA ASN A 753 12.74 39.02 24.70
C ASN A 753 12.44 39.90 25.91
N VAL A 754 12.58 39.33 27.09
CA VAL A 754 12.29 40.02 28.36
C VAL A 754 13.59 40.49 28.98
N TYR A 755 13.73 41.78 29.18
CA TYR A 755 14.88 42.40 29.87
C TYR A 755 14.68 42.28 31.39
N LEU A 756 15.49 41.46 32.04
CA LEU A 756 15.37 41.21 33.47
C LEU A 756 16.45 41.97 34.22
N VAL A 757 16.03 42.75 35.21
CA VAL A 757 16.91 43.57 36.01
C VAL A 757 16.67 43.32 37.52
N GLN A 758 17.71 43.50 38.32
CA GLN A 758 17.62 43.50 39.77
C GLN A 758 16.97 44.81 40.30
N GLU A 759 16.63 44.86 41.56
CA GLU A 759 16.05 46.05 42.20
C GLU A 759 16.93 47.29 42.09
N ASN A 760 18.26 47.14 42.00
CA ASN A 760 19.23 48.19 41.78
C ASN A 760 19.35 48.63 40.30
N GLY A 761 18.56 48.09 39.41
CA GLY A 761 18.56 48.39 37.99
C GLY A 761 19.66 47.69 37.18
N GLN A 762 20.51 46.86 37.78
CA GLN A 762 21.54 46.08 37.06
C GLN A 762 20.92 44.88 36.35
N PRO A 763 21.39 44.51 35.14
CA PRO A 763 20.94 43.30 34.47
C PRO A 763 21.18 42.02 35.32
N ILE A 764 20.22 41.08 35.22
CA ILE A 764 20.40 39.77 35.84
C ILE A 764 21.56 39.05 35.15
N ALA A 765 22.38 38.37 35.94
CA ALA A 765 23.59 37.69 35.47
C ALA A 765 23.29 36.65 34.43
N VAL A 766 24.18 36.54 33.43
CA VAL A 766 24.13 35.51 32.39
C VAL A 766 24.15 34.12 33.03
N GLY A 767 23.33 33.23 32.52
CA GLY A 767 23.19 31.84 32.98
C GLY A 767 22.21 31.64 34.14
N ALA A 768 21.61 32.73 34.71
CA ALA A 768 20.51 32.61 35.66
C ALA A 768 19.35 31.80 35.03
N VAL A 769 18.72 30.93 35.82
CA VAL A 769 17.67 30.02 35.34
C VAL A 769 16.29 30.64 35.56
N VAL A 770 15.53 30.76 34.51
CA VAL A 770 14.14 31.24 34.57
C VAL A 770 13.19 30.03 34.60
N HIS A 771 12.47 29.92 35.69
CA HIS A 771 11.44 28.87 35.90
C HIS A 771 10.04 29.44 35.69
N ARG A 772 9.20 28.69 35.02
CA ARG A 772 7.76 28.93 34.87
C ARG A 772 6.98 27.66 35.18
N ALA A 773 5.81 27.80 35.78
CA ALA A 773 4.92 26.69 35.99
C ALA A 773 4.58 26.05 34.63
N ASP A 774 4.67 24.72 34.53
CA ASP A 774 4.30 23.90 33.37
C ASP A 774 5.13 24.14 32.08
N HIS A 775 6.34 24.74 32.19
CA HIS A 775 7.22 24.95 31.03
C HIS A 775 8.67 24.57 31.35
N GLU A 776 9.43 24.24 30.32
CA GLU A 776 10.87 24.02 30.44
C GLU A 776 11.58 25.30 30.90
N SER A 777 12.63 25.13 31.66
CA SER A 777 13.44 26.24 32.16
C SER A 777 14.18 26.94 31.02
N SER A 778 14.19 28.26 31.06
CA SER A 778 14.96 29.13 30.13
C SER A 778 16.16 29.76 30.85
N TYR A 779 17.10 30.33 30.11
CA TYR A 779 18.29 30.94 30.66
C TYR A 779 18.34 32.43 30.33
N VAL A 780 18.90 33.20 31.23
CA VAL A 780 19.21 34.62 31.00
C VAL A 780 20.50 34.72 30.18
N GLY A 781 20.42 35.40 29.06
CA GLY A 781 21.55 35.72 28.21
C GLY A 781 22.26 37.02 28.57
N MET A 782 23.01 37.57 27.62
CA MET A 782 23.70 38.85 27.79
C MET A 782 22.70 39.97 28.07
N ASP A 783 23.15 41.00 28.79
CA ASP A 783 22.38 42.21 29.16
C ASP A 783 21.05 41.91 29.88
N GLY A 784 20.97 40.76 30.59
CA GLY A 784 19.77 40.37 31.31
C GLY A 784 18.60 39.94 30.43
N ILE A 785 18.83 39.61 29.15
CA ILE A 785 17.77 39.24 28.22
C ILE A 785 17.45 37.76 28.37
N ALA A 786 16.18 37.46 28.63
CA ALA A 786 15.65 36.11 28.57
C ALA A 786 14.67 35.95 27.40
N TYR A 787 14.90 34.99 26.50
CA TYR A 787 13.92 34.61 25.48
C TYR A 787 12.92 33.64 26.11
N LEU A 788 11.64 34.05 26.11
CA LEU A 788 10.56 33.27 26.70
C LEU A 788 9.46 33.02 25.67
N GLU A 789 9.03 31.74 25.57
CA GLU A 789 7.95 31.30 24.67
C GLU A 789 6.70 30.94 25.45
N ASN A 790 5.59 30.73 24.73
CA ASN A 790 4.29 30.35 25.30
C ASN A 790 3.81 31.33 26.38
N LEU A 791 3.99 32.62 26.11
CA LEU A 791 3.59 33.72 27.00
C LEU A 791 2.08 34.00 26.89
N LYS A 792 1.52 34.49 27.97
CA LYS A 792 0.15 35.01 28.09
C LYS A 792 0.18 36.53 28.14
N ALA A 793 -1.00 37.16 28.20
CA ALA A 793 -1.08 38.63 28.44
C ALA A 793 -0.44 39.01 29.77
N GLU A 794 -0.67 38.22 30.82
CA GLU A 794 -0.05 38.38 32.15
C GLU A 794 0.85 37.18 32.42
N ASN A 795 2.11 37.43 32.79
CA ASN A 795 3.13 36.40 33.01
C ASN A 795 3.83 36.62 34.37
N SER A 796 4.04 35.52 35.08
CA SER A 796 4.82 35.46 36.30
C SER A 796 5.95 34.44 36.13
N ILE A 797 7.18 34.84 36.46
CA ILE A 797 8.36 34.01 36.34
C ILE A 797 9.15 34.03 37.63
N SER A 798 9.83 32.91 37.93
CA SER A 798 10.79 32.82 39.02
C SER A 798 12.18 32.67 38.46
N ILE A 799 13.14 33.39 38.97
CA ILE A 799 14.51 33.36 38.44
C ILE A 799 15.42 32.91 39.58
N GLN A 800 16.20 31.87 39.28
CA GLN A 800 17.25 31.41 40.21
C GLN A 800 18.56 32.08 39.85
N LEU A 801 19.01 32.92 40.76
CA LEU A 801 20.28 33.63 40.65
C LEU A 801 21.50 32.70 40.95
N SER A 802 22.71 33.17 40.60
CA SER A 802 23.96 32.40 40.79
C SER A 802 24.27 32.05 42.25
N ASP A 803 23.76 32.83 43.22
CA ASP A 803 23.86 32.60 44.65
C ASP A 803 22.77 31.70 45.26
N LYS A 804 22.01 31.02 44.38
CA LYS A 804 20.85 30.19 44.69
C LYS A 804 19.62 30.93 45.27
N LYS A 805 19.67 32.23 45.36
CA LYS A 805 18.50 33.02 45.72
C LYS A 805 17.47 32.98 44.60
N LEU A 806 16.20 33.05 44.99
CA LEU A 806 15.07 33.12 44.07
C LEU A 806 14.49 34.55 44.07
N CYS A 807 14.26 35.09 42.88
CA CYS A 807 13.48 36.30 42.73
C CYS A 807 12.30 36.08 41.79
N LYS A 808 11.21 36.87 41.93
CA LYS A 808 10.02 36.84 41.10
C LYS A 808 9.91 38.09 40.29
N ALA A 809 9.44 37.92 39.05
CA ALA A 809 9.16 39.04 38.16
C ALA A 809 7.83 38.81 37.45
N ASP A 810 6.96 39.82 37.51
CA ASP A 810 5.67 39.82 36.82
C ASP A 810 5.71 40.88 35.71
N PHE A 811 5.14 40.54 34.54
CA PHE A 811 5.12 41.46 33.41
C PHE A 811 3.89 41.24 32.54
N LEU A 812 3.49 42.31 31.83
CA LEU A 812 2.44 42.30 30.85
C LEU A 812 3.05 42.20 29.44
N LEU A 813 2.47 41.38 28.59
CA LEU A 813 2.83 41.26 27.20
C LEU A 813 1.75 41.88 26.31
N ASP A 814 2.15 42.81 25.42
CA ASP A 814 1.28 43.26 24.36
C ASP A 814 1.13 42.17 23.29
N LEU A 815 -0.02 41.49 23.36
CA LEU A 815 -0.33 40.42 22.45
C LEU A 815 -0.42 40.87 20.98
N LYS A 816 -0.78 42.12 20.71
CA LYS A 816 -0.85 42.65 19.32
C LYS A 816 0.55 42.76 18.72
N GLN A 817 1.50 43.25 19.50
CA GLN A 817 2.92 43.31 19.09
C GLN A 817 3.49 41.89 18.93
N ALA A 818 3.20 41.00 19.87
CA ALA A 818 3.65 39.61 19.86
C ALA A 818 3.04 38.76 18.75
N GLN A 819 1.96 39.17 18.09
CA GLN A 819 1.38 38.51 16.92
C GLN A 819 2.21 38.71 15.65
N GLN A 820 2.92 39.79 15.51
CA GLN A 820 3.63 40.16 14.29
C GLN A 820 5.12 39.80 14.32
N GLN A 821 5.72 39.87 15.52
CA GLN A 821 7.15 39.61 15.72
C GLN A 821 7.42 39.17 17.16
N ILE A 822 8.63 38.69 17.44
CA ILE A 822 9.07 38.46 18.83
C ILE A 822 9.00 39.80 19.57
N ALA A 823 8.12 39.88 20.55
CA ALA A 823 7.93 41.14 21.33
C ALA A 823 9.18 41.44 22.16
N VAL A 824 9.37 42.71 22.47
CA VAL A 824 10.39 43.16 23.37
C VAL A 824 9.71 43.74 24.60
N VAL A 825 9.91 43.12 25.76
CA VAL A 825 9.39 43.59 27.04
C VAL A 825 10.44 44.46 27.68
N LYS A 826 10.07 45.70 28.03
CA LYS A 826 10.92 46.68 28.73
C LYS A 826 11.48 46.07 30.04
N PRO A 827 12.55 46.65 30.63
CA PRO A 827 13.14 46.09 31.84
C PRO A 827 12.11 45.77 32.91
N VAL A 828 12.10 44.48 33.33
CA VAL A 828 11.23 43.92 34.35
C VAL A 828 12.08 43.69 35.60
N VAL A 829 11.69 44.27 36.70
CA VAL A 829 12.40 44.17 37.97
C VAL A 829 12.08 42.83 38.63
N CYS A 830 13.11 42.08 38.92
CA CYS A 830 13.02 40.82 39.69
C CYS A 830 13.18 41.14 41.19
N ARG A 831 12.16 40.82 41.98
CA ARG A 831 12.13 41.12 43.45
C ARG A 831 12.53 39.83 44.18
N GLU A 832 13.48 39.95 45.11
CA GLU A 832 13.90 38.83 45.93
C GLU A 832 12.72 38.29 46.77
N VAL A 833 12.57 36.98 46.74
CA VAL A 833 11.57 36.28 47.56
C VAL A 833 12.28 35.85 48.84
N VAL A 834 12.00 36.52 49.93
CA VAL A 834 12.43 36.06 51.24
C VAL A 834 11.66 34.78 51.53
N GLN A 835 12.34 33.63 51.54
CA GLN A 835 11.72 32.41 51.99
C GLN A 835 11.38 32.57 53.49
N PRO A 836 10.12 32.28 53.91
CA PRO A 836 9.73 32.36 55.31
C PRO A 836 10.46 31.35 56.19
#